data_a77c3e8b58070ce392d7c9bc57b2ad66
#
_entry.id   a77c3e8b58070ce392d7c9bc57b2ad66
#
_cell.length_a   1.000
_cell.length_b   1.000
_cell.length_c   1.000
_cell.angle_alpha   90.00
_cell.angle_beta   90.00
_cell.angle_gamma   90.00
#
_symmetry.space_group_name_H-M   'P 1'
#
loop_
_entity.id
_entity.type
_entity.pdbx_description
1 polymer ?
#
loop_
_entity_poly.entity_id
_entity_poly.type
_entity_poly.pdbx_seq_one_letter_code
_entity_poly.pdbx_strand_id
1 'polypeptide(L)'
;MKRLFFSFVLMGGVLVCAAESSRVFPKGKLPDDIRLKPLKDLNGHFPFKVPATLEAWEKRKAELQMRVQVATGLYPMPARTPLNAVIHGKVKRPGFTAEKVYFESVPGFYVTGILFRPEKVKGKLPAILCPHGHGGRLQMHTEVKVLDEIKIGAEKFKESGRMPKVARSVTLARLGNVVLLFDMIGYADSVQLSYQLAHRFAKQRPEMESKKNWGLFSAQAEMRLQSIMGLQTWNGIRALDFLASLPDVDPKRLAVTGGSGGGTQTILLGALDPRPIVGFPNGMVSTSMQGGCTCESCCLLRVGTGNVELAALFAPRPQGMTAANDWTKAMMSDGYPELQKLYALYGNKEDVVCTDLTHFNHNYNYVSRGLMYNWFNRHLKWGHQEPIVEQDFKLLSNVEHAVWNDEHPKPEGGDAYERKLTKWIAKRDARLVKKMSGDQLRSAWGALIGRKSPAFKEIAREKVDEAKRDGYIEFLDILRLKEHGETLPVVSLYPTKKWNGRVVVWLDGKGKNGMFDATGKPVRGVMEMLEEGASVVGVDLFGQGEFLAEGKSQDDVRVVKNPREFAGYSFAYNHTLFARRVHDVLSLISWVSGFEEEKPQEVMVVARGGIEPVALAALSQVNGVKNVTLEKTKFRFANLKSYRDPNFLPGAVKYGDLPALMKLSRAKITE
;
A
#
# COMPACT_ATOMS: atom_id res chain seq x y z
N MET A 1 41.76 -73.44 -14.97
CA MET A 1 41.75 -72.69 -16.21
C MET A 1 40.33 -72.75 -16.80
N LYS A 2 39.54 -71.72 -16.59
CA LYS A 2 38.26 -71.54 -17.31
C LYS A 2 38.16 -70.05 -17.59
N ARG A 3 38.20 -69.66 -18.86
CA ARG A 3 38.05 -68.29 -19.36
C ARG A 3 36.55 -67.98 -19.39
N LEU A 4 36.09 -66.95 -18.68
CA LEU A 4 34.75 -66.34 -18.85
C LEU A 4 34.89 -65.21 -19.88
N PHE A 5 34.12 -65.32 -20.97
CA PHE A 5 33.85 -64.21 -21.91
C PHE A 5 32.75 -63.30 -21.32
N PHE A 6 33.05 -62.05 -21.13
CA PHE A 6 32.02 -61.01 -20.88
C PHE A 6 31.66 -60.34 -22.21
N SER A 7 30.43 -60.56 -22.66
CA SER A 7 29.86 -59.80 -23.78
C SER A 7 29.36 -58.45 -23.26
N PHE A 8 29.95 -57.36 -23.71
CA PHE A 8 29.45 -56.00 -23.54
C PHE A 8 28.31 -55.80 -24.55
N VAL A 9 27.06 -55.67 -24.06
CA VAL A 9 25.94 -55.11 -24.84
C VAL A 9 26.00 -53.59 -24.73
N LEU A 10 26.40 -52.92 -25.82
CA LEU A 10 26.25 -51.47 -25.97
C LEU A 10 24.73 -51.20 -26.13
N MET A 11 24.08 -50.76 -25.06
CA MET A 11 22.81 -50.04 -25.18
C MET A 11 23.09 -48.64 -25.71
N GLY A 12 22.89 -48.41 -27.00
CA GLY A 12 22.87 -47.11 -27.62
C GLY A 12 21.63 -46.36 -27.06
N GLY A 13 21.86 -45.52 -26.04
CA GLY A 13 20.88 -44.53 -25.61
C GLY A 13 20.74 -43.49 -26.74
N VAL A 14 19.61 -43.52 -27.43
CA VAL A 14 19.20 -42.40 -28.28
C VAL A 14 19.00 -41.21 -27.33
N LEU A 15 19.97 -40.29 -27.27
CA LEU A 15 19.77 -38.96 -26.75
C LEU A 15 18.73 -38.30 -27.66
N VAL A 16 17.47 -38.32 -27.23
CA VAL A 16 16.46 -37.42 -27.76
C VAL A 16 16.93 -36.03 -27.35
N CYS A 17 17.63 -35.31 -28.27
CA CYS A 17 17.79 -33.87 -28.14
C CYS A 17 16.38 -33.29 -28.02
N ALA A 18 16.02 -32.85 -26.84
CA ALA A 18 14.84 -32.02 -26.67
C ALA A 18 15.02 -30.85 -27.64
N ALA A 19 14.08 -30.66 -28.57
CA ALA A 19 14.10 -29.55 -29.51
C ALA A 19 14.31 -28.27 -28.71
N GLU A 20 15.31 -27.47 -29.05
CA GLU A 20 15.53 -26.19 -28.41
C GLU A 20 14.24 -25.36 -28.57
N SER A 21 13.63 -25.00 -27.46
CA SER A 21 12.46 -24.11 -27.46
C SER A 21 12.80 -22.81 -28.17
N SER A 22 11.82 -22.18 -28.88
CA SER A 22 11.97 -20.91 -29.58
C SER A 22 12.43 -19.81 -28.61
N ARG A 23 13.75 -19.62 -28.48
CA ARG A 23 14.39 -18.71 -27.54
C ARG A 23 14.65 -17.35 -28.17
N VAL A 24 14.32 -16.30 -27.45
CA VAL A 24 14.57 -14.91 -27.82
C VAL A 24 15.95 -14.44 -27.32
N PHE A 25 16.37 -14.91 -26.15
CA PHE A 25 17.69 -14.62 -25.58
C PHE A 25 18.63 -15.81 -25.70
N PRO A 26 19.96 -15.57 -25.85
CA PRO A 26 20.93 -16.63 -25.79
C PRO A 26 20.79 -17.49 -24.54
N LYS A 27 21.09 -18.80 -24.67
CA LYS A 27 20.99 -19.74 -23.55
C LYS A 27 21.80 -19.25 -22.33
N GLY A 28 21.20 -19.31 -21.15
CA GLY A 28 21.82 -18.84 -19.90
C GLY A 28 21.81 -17.32 -19.68
N LYS A 29 21.37 -16.53 -20.66
CA LYS A 29 21.23 -15.07 -20.52
C LYS A 29 19.82 -14.71 -20.10
N LEU A 30 19.69 -14.00 -18.98
CA LEU A 30 18.41 -13.43 -18.52
C LEU A 30 18.09 -12.12 -19.26
N PRO A 31 16.81 -11.75 -19.42
CA PRO A 31 16.41 -10.45 -19.91
C PRO A 31 17.03 -9.30 -19.11
N ASP A 32 17.39 -8.19 -19.76
CA ASP A 32 17.67 -6.94 -19.05
C ASP A 32 16.34 -6.29 -18.65
N ASP A 33 15.95 -6.56 -17.42
CA ASP A 33 14.65 -6.15 -16.87
C ASP A 33 14.82 -5.65 -15.43
N ILE A 34 14.28 -4.46 -15.15
CA ILE A 34 14.39 -3.84 -13.83
C ILE A 34 13.77 -4.70 -12.72
N ARG A 35 12.79 -5.54 -13.07
CA ARG A 35 12.10 -6.42 -12.11
C ARG A 35 12.98 -7.55 -11.59
N LEU A 36 14.09 -7.86 -12.28
CA LEU A 36 15.12 -8.81 -11.82
C LEU A 36 16.07 -8.19 -10.78
N LYS A 37 16.13 -6.86 -10.68
CA LYS A 37 16.95 -6.14 -9.69
C LYS A 37 16.43 -6.37 -8.26
N PRO A 38 17.21 -6.02 -7.22
CA PRO A 38 16.76 -6.10 -5.83
C PRO A 38 15.45 -5.38 -5.59
N LEU A 39 14.60 -5.96 -4.74
CA LEU A 39 13.34 -5.34 -4.35
C LEU A 39 13.59 -4.05 -3.57
N LYS A 40 12.74 -3.07 -3.79
CA LYS A 40 12.71 -1.85 -2.99
C LYS A 40 12.22 -2.17 -1.58
N ASP A 41 12.88 -1.61 -0.58
CA ASP A 41 12.48 -1.75 0.83
C ASP A 41 12.11 -0.39 1.44
N LEU A 42 11.83 -0.38 2.73
CA LEU A 42 11.44 0.81 3.47
C LEU A 42 12.54 1.91 3.51
N ASN A 43 13.81 1.55 3.30
CA ASN A 43 14.97 2.46 3.30
C ASN A 43 15.38 2.91 1.87
N GLY A 44 14.61 2.52 0.87
CA GLY A 44 14.83 2.98 -0.51
C GLY A 44 14.67 4.49 -0.65
N HIS A 45 15.03 5.02 -1.82
CA HIS A 45 14.77 6.41 -2.18
C HIS A 45 13.38 6.54 -2.85
N PHE A 46 12.55 7.46 -2.33
CA PHE A 46 11.16 7.69 -2.72
C PHE A 46 10.94 9.16 -3.10
N PRO A 47 11.49 9.62 -4.22
CA PRO A 47 11.39 11.01 -4.63
C PRO A 47 9.96 11.37 -5.02
N PHE A 48 9.58 12.62 -4.76
CA PHE A 48 8.34 13.19 -5.26
C PHE A 48 8.62 14.00 -6.54
N LYS A 49 8.03 13.60 -7.67
CA LYS A 49 8.07 14.34 -8.92
C LYS A 49 6.81 15.18 -9.04
N VAL A 50 6.95 16.48 -8.88
CA VAL A 50 5.83 17.41 -8.98
C VAL A 50 5.33 17.48 -10.42
N PRO A 51 4.04 17.25 -10.69
CA PRO A 51 3.47 17.46 -12.01
C PRO A 51 3.64 18.91 -12.50
N ALA A 52 3.77 19.10 -13.80
CA ALA A 52 4.04 20.40 -14.39
C ALA A 52 2.89 21.40 -14.24
N THR A 53 1.65 20.94 -14.08
CA THR A 53 0.44 21.76 -14.00
C THR A 53 -0.44 21.35 -12.83
N LEU A 54 -1.24 22.30 -12.33
CA LEU A 54 -2.22 22.04 -11.28
C LEU A 54 -3.26 20.97 -11.71
N GLU A 55 -3.70 21.01 -12.96
CA GLU A 55 -4.64 20.01 -13.51
C GLU A 55 -4.04 18.59 -13.44
N ALA A 56 -2.80 18.42 -13.88
CA ALA A 56 -2.09 17.15 -13.81
C ALA A 56 -1.93 16.67 -12.36
N TRP A 57 -1.68 17.60 -11.43
CA TRP A 57 -1.63 17.27 -10.01
C TRP A 57 -2.99 16.85 -9.45
N GLU A 58 -4.08 17.57 -9.73
CA GLU A 58 -5.42 17.23 -9.21
C GLU A 58 -5.87 15.83 -9.70
N LYS A 59 -5.54 15.48 -10.95
CA LYS A 59 -5.75 14.12 -11.48
C LYS A 59 -4.93 13.08 -10.71
N ARG A 60 -3.65 13.34 -10.48
CA ARG A 60 -2.76 12.47 -9.69
C ARG A 60 -3.21 12.35 -8.24
N LYS A 61 -3.61 13.45 -7.62
CA LYS A 61 -4.14 13.52 -6.25
C LYS A 61 -5.37 12.63 -6.08
N ALA A 62 -6.35 12.75 -6.97
CA ALA A 62 -7.56 11.93 -6.93
C ALA A 62 -7.24 10.42 -7.07
N GLU A 63 -6.34 10.06 -8.00
CA GLU A 63 -5.88 8.69 -8.17
C GLU A 63 -5.17 8.18 -6.90
N LEU A 64 -4.26 8.96 -6.35
CA LEU A 64 -3.47 8.56 -5.17
C LEU A 64 -4.34 8.47 -3.92
N GLN A 65 -5.28 9.39 -3.71
CA GLN A 65 -6.25 9.31 -2.61
C GLN A 65 -7.07 8.02 -2.66
N MET A 66 -7.56 7.65 -3.84
CA MET A 66 -8.29 6.38 -4.02
C MET A 66 -7.37 5.18 -3.72
N ARG A 67 -6.12 5.18 -4.19
CA ARG A 67 -5.13 4.12 -3.89
C ARG A 67 -4.84 4.01 -2.39
N VAL A 68 -4.71 5.13 -1.68
CA VAL A 68 -4.53 5.14 -0.21
C VAL A 68 -5.76 4.56 0.49
N GLN A 69 -6.98 4.89 0.04
CA GLN A 69 -8.21 4.27 0.56
C GLN A 69 -8.22 2.76 0.32
N VAL A 70 -7.82 2.30 -0.87
CA VAL A 70 -7.72 0.87 -1.18
C VAL A 70 -6.69 0.21 -0.27
N ALA A 71 -5.46 0.73 -0.20
CA ALA A 71 -4.38 0.15 0.61
C ALA A 71 -4.72 0.04 2.10
N THR A 72 -5.41 1.05 2.66
CA THR A 72 -5.87 1.05 4.05
C THR A 72 -7.15 0.24 4.28
N GLY A 73 -7.70 -0.39 3.23
CA GLY A 73 -8.95 -1.17 3.31
C GLY A 73 -10.20 -0.31 3.48
N LEU A 74 -10.12 1.00 3.23
CA LEU A 74 -11.20 1.98 3.40
C LEU A 74 -11.94 2.34 2.08
N TYR A 75 -11.69 1.63 1.00
CA TYR A 75 -12.45 1.80 -0.23
C TYR A 75 -13.40 0.61 -0.47
N PRO A 76 -14.71 0.84 -0.70
CA PRO A 76 -15.41 2.10 -0.46
C PRO A 76 -15.41 2.48 1.02
N MET A 77 -15.45 3.79 1.30
CA MET A 77 -15.38 4.30 2.69
C MET A 77 -16.50 3.69 3.54
N PRO A 78 -16.16 3.13 4.72
CA PRO A 78 -17.16 2.54 5.61
C PRO A 78 -18.18 3.57 6.12
N ALA A 79 -19.43 3.13 6.27
CA ALA A 79 -20.43 3.93 6.95
C ALA A 79 -20.03 4.16 8.42
N ARG A 80 -20.29 5.36 8.92
CA ARG A 80 -20.06 5.71 10.32
C ARG A 80 -21.12 5.07 11.20
N THR A 81 -20.67 4.29 12.19
CA THR A 81 -21.53 3.73 13.25
C THR A 81 -21.62 4.72 14.44
N PRO A 82 -22.59 4.59 15.35
CA PRO A 82 -22.60 5.38 16.59
C PRO A 82 -21.26 5.27 17.32
N LEU A 83 -20.79 6.37 17.89
CA LEU A 83 -19.53 6.41 18.64
C LEU A 83 -19.68 5.82 20.05
N ASN A 84 -20.86 5.86 20.63
CA ASN A 84 -21.11 5.44 22.02
C ASN A 84 -20.04 5.99 22.97
N ALA A 85 -19.73 7.29 22.80
CA ALA A 85 -18.62 7.93 23.48
C ALA A 85 -18.90 8.15 24.96
N VAL A 86 -17.91 7.84 25.79
CA VAL A 86 -17.94 8.09 27.23
C VAL A 86 -16.77 9.00 27.61
N ILE A 87 -17.07 10.07 28.35
CA ILE A 87 -16.11 11.01 28.91
C ILE A 87 -16.27 10.96 30.42
N HIS A 88 -15.20 10.69 31.17
CA HIS A 88 -15.28 10.54 32.61
C HIS A 88 -13.98 10.97 33.33
N GLY A 89 -13.98 10.95 34.67
CA GLY A 89 -12.80 11.11 35.48
C GLY A 89 -12.08 12.45 35.28
N LYS A 90 -12.82 13.57 35.34
CA LYS A 90 -12.31 14.92 35.15
C LYS A 90 -11.29 15.34 36.19
N VAL A 91 -10.12 15.76 35.75
CA VAL A 91 -9.06 16.33 36.57
C VAL A 91 -8.88 17.80 36.20
N LYS A 92 -8.79 18.68 37.22
CA LYS A 92 -8.49 20.11 37.02
C LYS A 92 -7.04 20.39 37.40
N ARG A 93 -6.37 21.20 36.60
CA ARG A 93 -5.03 21.72 36.80
C ARG A 93 -4.97 23.20 36.37
N PRO A 94 -4.01 23.98 36.82
CA PRO A 94 -3.87 25.38 36.43
C PRO A 94 -3.83 25.53 34.90
N GLY A 95 -4.86 26.18 34.35
CA GLY A 95 -5.01 26.51 32.94
C GLY A 95 -5.59 25.39 32.05
N PHE A 96 -5.83 24.18 32.59
CA PHE A 96 -6.42 23.11 31.79
C PHE A 96 -7.24 22.10 32.63
N THR A 97 -8.07 21.32 31.92
CA THR A 97 -8.68 20.10 32.46
C THR A 97 -8.29 18.92 31.60
N ALA A 98 -8.24 17.72 32.19
CA ALA A 98 -8.02 16.45 31.51
C ALA A 98 -9.16 15.48 31.85
N GLU A 99 -9.70 14.80 30.84
CA GLU A 99 -10.80 13.85 30.99
C GLU A 99 -10.46 12.57 30.22
N LYS A 100 -10.75 11.43 30.79
CA LYS A 100 -10.59 10.12 30.17
C LYS A 100 -11.70 9.91 29.15
N VAL A 101 -11.35 9.30 28.04
CA VAL A 101 -12.28 9.10 26.93
C VAL A 101 -12.14 7.71 26.36
N TYR A 102 -13.28 7.09 26.02
CA TYR A 102 -13.33 5.97 25.08
C TYR A 102 -14.57 6.07 24.20
N PHE A 103 -14.45 5.56 22.96
CA PHE A 103 -15.56 5.51 22.01
C PHE A 103 -15.35 4.38 20.99
N GLU A 104 -16.42 3.92 20.35
CA GLU A 104 -16.38 2.87 19.35
C GLU A 104 -16.00 3.43 17.96
N SER A 105 -14.91 2.94 17.39
CA SER A 105 -14.59 3.20 15.98
C SER A 105 -15.26 2.19 15.04
N VAL A 106 -15.40 0.98 15.52
CA VAL A 106 -16.15 -0.14 14.97
C VAL A 106 -16.96 -0.70 16.13
N PRO A 107 -18.17 -1.24 15.96
CA PRO A 107 -18.94 -1.80 17.06
C PRO A 107 -18.14 -2.78 17.91
N GLY A 108 -17.98 -2.45 19.20
CA GLY A 108 -17.19 -3.19 20.17
C GLY A 108 -15.68 -3.03 20.06
N PHE A 109 -15.15 -2.17 19.16
CA PHE A 109 -13.73 -1.85 19.09
C PHE A 109 -13.50 -0.39 19.52
N TYR A 110 -12.80 -0.22 20.62
CA TYR A 110 -12.71 1.06 21.32
C TYR A 110 -11.42 1.81 20.99
N VAL A 111 -11.57 3.10 20.78
CA VAL A 111 -10.48 4.09 20.81
C VAL A 111 -10.49 4.72 22.20
N THR A 112 -9.34 4.78 22.84
CA THR A 112 -9.13 5.36 24.18
C THR A 112 -8.23 6.58 24.09
N GLY A 113 -8.24 7.42 25.12
CA GLY A 113 -7.36 8.58 25.20
C GLY A 113 -7.68 9.55 26.30
N ILE A 114 -6.99 10.67 26.30
CA ILE A 114 -7.24 11.81 27.19
C ILE A 114 -7.66 13.03 26.37
N LEU A 115 -8.75 13.63 26.80
CA LEU A 115 -9.31 14.87 26.26
C LEU A 115 -8.88 16.02 27.16
N PHE A 116 -8.07 16.93 26.62
CA PHE A 116 -7.64 18.14 27.30
C PHE A 116 -8.48 19.33 26.84
N ARG A 117 -8.83 20.19 27.77
CA ARG A 117 -9.58 21.44 27.50
C ARG A 117 -8.94 22.61 28.26
N PRO A 118 -9.10 23.85 27.83
CA PRO A 118 -8.77 24.98 28.66
C PRO A 118 -9.64 24.96 29.93
N GLU A 119 -9.11 25.48 31.03
CA GLU A 119 -9.85 25.54 32.32
C GLU A 119 -11.17 26.30 32.19
N LYS A 120 -11.17 27.36 31.37
CA LYS A 120 -12.36 28.18 31.08
C LYS A 120 -12.66 28.11 29.58
N VAL A 121 -13.82 27.57 29.25
CA VAL A 121 -14.33 27.48 27.88
C VAL A 121 -15.24 28.69 27.60
N LYS A 122 -15.00 29.43 26.53
CA LYS A 122 -15.86 30.50 26.02
C LYS A 122 -16.17 30.21 24.56
N GLY A 123 -17.45 29.96 24.27
CA GLY A 123 -17.89 29.67 22.91
C GLY A 123 -17.36 28.35 22.36
N LYS A 124 -17.32 28.23 21.03
CA LYS A 124 -16.79 27.08 20.33
C LYS A 124 -15.31 27.24 20.03
N LEU A 125 -14.53 26.25 20.40
CA LEU A 125 -13.08 26.24 20.31
C LEU A 125 -12.58 25.44 19.10
N PRO A 126 -11.39 25.74 18.56
CA PRO A 126 -10.70 24.81 17.65
C PRO A 126 -10.44 23.47 18.34
N ALA A 127 -10.35 22.38 17.57
CA ALA A 127 -9.96 21.10 18.14
C ALA A 127 -8.78 20.47 17.41
N ILE A 128 -7.90 19.83 18.16
CA ILE A 128 -6.66 19.26 17.67
C ILE A 128 -6.60 17.79 18.01
N LEU A 129 -6.46 16.97 16.96
CA LEU A 129 -6.22 15.53 17.10
C LEU A 129 -4.71 15.28 17.18
N CYS A 130 -4.26 14.58 18.23
CA CYS A 130 -2.87 14.28 18.49
C CYS A 130 -2.60 12.77 18.46
N PRO A 131 -2.42 12.14 17.28
CA PRO A 131 -1.87 10.79 17.21
C PRO A 131 -0.43 10.78 17.73
N HIS A 132 -0.04 9.72 18.43
CA HIS A 132 1.31 9.61 18.98
C HIS A 132 2.16 8.57 18.23
N GLY A 133 3.49 8.71 18.32
CA GLY A 133 4.46 7.73 17.84
C GLY A 133 4.71 6.60 18.85
N HIS A 134 5.75 5.81 18.58
CA HIS A 134 6.18 4.71 19.45
C HIS A 134 6.51 5.20 20.87
N GLY A 135 6.35 4.30 21.85
CA GLY A 135 6.40 4.63 23.27
C GLY A 135 5.03 4.95 23.88
N GLY A 136 4.02 5.25 23.06
CA GLY A 136 2.64 5.45 23.52
C GLY A 136 2.40 6.81 24.21
N ARG A 137 1.14 7.05 24.57
CA ARG A 137 0.72 8.26 25.31
C ARG A 137 1.42 8.37 26.67
N LEU A 138 1.63 7.23 27.35
CA LEU A 138 2.22 7.15 28.68
C LEU A 138 3.75 7.09 28.69
N GLN A 139 4.41 7.31 27.54
CA GLN A 139 5.86 7.36 27.51
C GLN A 139 6.39 8.46 28.43
N MET A 140 7.16 8.05 29.42
CA MET A 140 7.83 8.92 30.36
C MET A 140 9.35 8.78 30.22
N HIS A 141 10.03 9.90 30.01
CA HIS A 141 11.49 9.95 30.01
C HIS A 141 12.02 9.93 31.45
N THR A 142 13.19 9.35 31.62
CA THR A 142 13.91 9.43 32.93
C THR A 142 14.35 10.87 33.18
N GLU A 143 14.56 11.21 34.45
CA GLU A 143 15.04 12.55 34.81
C GLU A 143 16.40 12.87 34.15
N VAL A 144 17.32 11.90 34.15
CA VAL A 144 18.63 12.02 33.49
C VAL A 144 18.45 12.38 32.02
N LYS A 145 17.59 11.69 31.28
CA LYS A 145 17.34 11.97 29.88
C LYS A 145 16.82 13.41 29.69
N VAL A 146 15.89 13.86 30.51
CA VAL A 146 15.33 15.22 30.38
C VAL A 146 16.39 16.27 30.69
N LEU A 147 17.26 16.05 31.70
CA LEU A 147 18.37 16.96 31.97
C LEU A 147 19.35 17.04 30.80
N ASP A 148 19.66 15.93 30.15
CA ASP A 148 20.50 15.90 28.96
C ASP A 148 19.83 16.68 27.80
N GLU A 149 18.53 16.50 27.60
CA GLU A 149 17.77 17.23 26.58
C GLU A 149 17.73 18.76 26.90
N ILE A 150 17.62 19.14 28.16
CA ILE A 150 17.68 20.56 28.58
C ILE A 150 19.08 21.14 28.32
N LYS A 151 20.13 20.38 28.60
CA LYS A 151 21.52 20.80 28.41
C LYS A 151 21.83 21.13 26.94
N ILE A 152 21.22 20.41 26.00
CA ILE A 152 21.40 20.64 24.56
C ILE A 152 20.32 21.59 23.98
N GLY A 153 19.44 22.15 24.80
CA GLY A 153 18.37 23.07 24.39
C GLY A 153 17.16 22.39 23.74
N ALA A 154 17.07 21.05 23.75
CA ALA A 154 15.96 20.29 23.17
C ALA A 154 14.71 20.29 24.05
N GLU A 155 14.87 20.42 25.38
CA GLU A 155 13.78 20.57 26.35
C GLU A 155 14.06 21.76 27.27
N LYS A 156 13.03 22.21 27.99
CA LYS A 156 13.13 23.36 28.89
C LYS A 156 12.77 23.03 30.33
N PHE A 157 11.79 22.16 30.54
CA PHE A 157 11.20 21.92 31.85
C PHE A 157 11.49 20.51 32.34
N LYS A 158 11.87 20.39 33.62
CA LYS A 158 12.22 19.08 34.25
C LYS A 158 11.01 18.19 34.41
N GLU A 159 9.85 18.75 34.77
CA GLU A 159 8.65 17.96 35.06
C GLU A 159 7.92 17.62 33.74
N SER A 160 7.42 18.61 33.03
CA SER A 160 6.62 18.36 31.82
C SER A 160 7.44 17.79 30.63
N GLY A 161 8.75 18.05 30.57
CA GLY A 161 9.65 17.47 29.58
C GLY A 161 9.76 15.95 29.67
N ARG A 162 9.41 15.35 30.82
CA ARG A 162 9.36 13.87 30.98
C ARG A 162 8.26 13.23 30.12
N MET A 163 7.19 13.95 29.85
CA MET A 163 6.07 13.46 29.02
C MET A 163 5.78 14.41 27.85
N PRO A 164 6.64 14.50 26.82
CA PRO A 164 6.57 15.51 25.78
C PRO A 164 5.26 15.45 24.96
N LYS A 165 4.62 14.29 24.86
CA LYS A 165 3.31 14.15 24.19
C LYS A 165 2.18 14.78 25.00
N VAL A 166 2.23 14.65 26.32
CA VAL A 166 1.29 15.29 27.25
C VAL A 166 1.58 16.78 27.32
N ALA A 167 2.86 17.20 27.39
CA ALA A 167 3.27 18.61 27.38
C ALA A 167 2.71 19.35 26.16
N ARG A 168 2.83 18.75 24.97
CA ARG A 168 2.22 19.27 23.74
C ARG A 168 0.70 19.47 23.90
N SER A 169 0.00 18.45 24.39
CA SER A 169 -1.46 18.47 24.51
C SER A 169 -1.96 19.46 25.56
N VAL A 170 -1.27 19.56 26.68
CA VAL A 170 -1.58 20.55 27.75
C VAL A 170 -1.35 21.97 27.26
N THR A 171 -0.23 22.23 26.58
CA THR A 171 0.04 23.57 26.00
C THR A 171 -1.00 23.97 24.99
N LEU A 172 -1.35 23.07 24.06
CA LEU A 172 -2.43 23.32 23.09
C LEU A 172 -3.78 23.61 23.75
N ALA A 173 -4.10 22.91 24.85
CA ALA A 173 -5.31 23.19 25.63
C ALA A 173 -5.24 24.60 26.29
N ARG A 174 -4.14 24.95 26.93
CA ARG A 174 -3.91 26.29 27.50
C ARG A 174 -4.01 27.42 26.47
N LEU A 175 -3.70 27.12 25.20
CA LEU A 175 -3.85 28.04 24.07
C LEU A 175 -5.29 28.13 23.55
N GLY A 176 -6.27 27.52 24.23
CA GLY A 176 -7.68 27.66 23.91
C GLY A 176 -8.22 26.61 22.96
N ASN A 177 -7.67 25.41 22.95
CA ASN A 177 -8.13 24.32 22.09
C ASN A 177 -8.70 23.14 22.88
N VAL A 178 -9.61 22.40 22.27
CA VAL A 178 -9.98 21.04 22.70
C VAL A 178 -9.01 20.06 22.04
N VAL A 179 -8.30 19.26 22.84
CA VAL A 179 -7.22 18.41 22.34
C VAL A 179 -7.47 16.96 22.70
N LEU A 180 -7.49 16.07 21.72
CA LEU A 180 -7.57 14.62 21.95
C LEU A 180 -6.20 13.97 21.67
N LEU A 181 -5.56 13.50 22.73
CA LEU A 181 -4.41 12.62 22.69
C LEU A 181 -4.92 11.18 22.82
N PHE A 182 -5.20 10.52 21.69
CA PHE A 182 -5.75 9.17 21.68
C PHE A 182 -4.67 8.09 21.60
N ASP A 183 -5.00 6.90 22.07
CA ASP A 183 -4.09 5.77 22.07
C ASP A 183 -4.05 5.10 20.70
N MET A 184 -2.85 4.95 20.16
CA MET A 184 -2.60 4.08 19.02
C MET A 184 -2.81 2.61 19.44
N ILE A 185 -3.27 1.76 18.52
CA ILE A 185 -3.59 0.36 18.79
C ILE A 185 -2.42 -0.34 19.50
N GLY A 186 -2.72 -1.03 20.59
CA GLY A 186 -1.74 -1.77 21.40
C GLY A 186 -0.95 -0.92 22.40
N TYR A 187 -1.19 0.40 22.49
CA TYR A 187 -0.57 1.27 23.48
C TYR A 187 -1.57 1.68 24.57
N ALA A 188 -1.04 1.95 25.76
CA ALA A 188 -1.76 2.44 26.94
C ALA A 188 -3.06 1.65 27.18
N ASP A 189 -4.23 2.28 27.00
CA ASP A 189 -5.54 1.67 27.25
C ASP A 189 -6.19 1.04 26.00
N SER A 190 -5.56 1.15 24.81
CA SER A 190 -6.00 0.49 23.58
C SER A 190 -5.47 -0.96 23.50
N VAL A 191 -6.07 -1.86 24.28
CA VAL A 191 -5.54 -3.19 24.64
C VAL A 191 -6.25 -4.38 23.98
N GLN A 192 -7.31 -4.16 23.24
CA GLN A 192 -8.08 -5.25 22.60
C GLN A 192 -7.24 -6.02 21.56
N LEU A 193 -6.34 -5.32 20.87
CA LEU A 193 -5.26 -5.90 20.08
C LEU A 193 -3.94 -5.60 20.79
N SER A 194 -3.11 -6.63 21.00
CA SER A 194 -1.91 -6.49 21.81
C SER A 194 -0.83 -5.61 21.15
N TYR A 195 0.03 -5.03 21.99
CA TYR A 195 1.24 -4.34 21.54
C TYR A 195 2.15 -5.26 20.69
N GLN A 196 2.27 -6.52 21.08
CA GLN A 196 3.08 -7.51 20.36
C GLN A 196 2.54 -7.70 18.94
N LEU A 197 1.22 -7.84 18.79
CA LEU A 197 0.60 -7.95 17.48
C LEU A 197 0.78 -6.66 16.66
N ALA A 198 0.45 -5.51 17.24
CA ALA A 198 0.38 -4.25 16.49
C ALA A 198 1.75 -3.65 16.13
N HIS A 199 2.81 -3.90 16.95
CA HIS A 199 4.10 -3.23 16.79
C HIS A 199 5.31 -4.16 16.79
N ARG A 200 5.16 -5.43 17.23
CA ARG A 200 6.25 -6.38 17.36
C ARG A 200 5.97 -7.72 16.66
N PHE A 201 4.98 -7.75 15.76
CA PHE A 201 4.71 -8.96 14.99
C PHE A 201 5.99 -9.46 14.31
N ALA A 202 6.32 -10.73 14.53
CA ALA A 202 7.59 -11.30 14.08
C ALA A 202 7.42 -12.49 13.13
N LYS A 203 6.47 -13.39 13.43
CA LYS A 203 6.28 -14.63 12.67
C LYS A 203 4.82 -14.88 12.37
N GLN A 204 4.55 -15.50 11.23
CA GLN A 204 3.22 -15.97 10.86
C GLN A 204 2.65 -16.89 11.94
N ARG A 205 1.34 -16.86 12.07
CA ARG A 205 0.56 -17.65 13.01
C ARG A 205 -0.27 -18.64 12.20
N PRO A 206 0.16 -19.92 12.00
CA PRO A 206 -0.54 -20.91 11.16
C PRO A 206 -2.02 -21.09 11.52
N GLU A 207 -2.35 -21.00 12.80
CA GLU A 207 -3.72 -21.06 13.30
C GLU A 207 -4.59 -19.87 12.88
N MET A 208 -3.99 -18.79 12.39
CA MET A 208 -4.63 -17.59 11.87
C MET A 208 -4.74 -17.55 10.33
N GLU A 209 -4.28 -18.58 9.62
CA GLU A 209 -4.25 -18.60 8.14
C GLU A 209 -5.49 -19.24 7.51
N SER A 210 -6.39 -19.85 8.28
CA SER A 210 -7.50 -20.57 7.68
C SER A 210 -8.56 -19.63 7.10
N LYS A 211 -9.13 -19.99 5.96
CA LYS A 211 -10.23 -19.29 5.27
C LYS A 211 -11.44 -19.00 6.17
N LYS A 212 -11.66 -19.83 7.18
CA LYS A 212 -12.80 -19.72 8.11
C LYS A 212 -12.44 -18.97 9.40
N ASN A 213 -11.14 -18.88 9.72
CA ASN A 213 -10.70 -18.41 11.03
C ASN A 213 -9.34 -17.72 10.96
N TRP A 214 -9.29 -16.56 10.29
CA TRP A 214 -8.05 -15.79 10.08
C TRP A 214 -7.90 -14.65 11.09
N GLY A 215 -6.67 -14.22 11.26
CA GLY A 215 -6.28 -13.03 12.00
C GLY A 215 -5.45 -12.08 11.13
N LEU A 216 -5.04 -10.96 11.71
CA LEU A 216 -4.19 -9.96 11.06
C LEU A 216 -2.84 -10.56 10.65
N PHE A 217 -2.20 -9.97 9.64
CA PHE A 217 -0.94 -10.40 9.02
C PHE A 217 -0.99 -11.75 8.28
N SER A 218 -2.10 -12.46 8.31
CA SER A 218 -2.31 -13.66 7.50
C SER A 218 -2.51 -13.30 6.02
N ALA A 219 -2.21 -14.21 5.10
CA ALA A 219 -2.56 -14.04 3.69
C ALA A 219 -4.05 -13.74 3.51
N GLN A 220 -4.90 -14.35 4.34
CA GLN A 220 -6.34 -14.12 4.35
C GLN A 220 -6.73 -12.69 4.72
N ALA A 221 -6.03 -12.08 5.70
CA ALA A 221 -6.25 -10.67 6.08
C ALA A 221 -5.75 -9.73 4.98
N GLU A 222 -4.55 -9.97 4.44
CA GLU A 222 -3.96 -9.15 3.38
C GLU A 222 -4.81 -9.16 2.10
N MET A 223 -5.33 -10.32 1.69
CA MET A 223 -6.26 -10.42 0.56
C MET A 223 -7.62 -9.73 0.81
N ARG A 224 -7.88 -9.31 2.06
CA ARG A 224 -9.04 -8.49 2.45
C ARG A 224 -8.67 -7.05 2.81
N LEU A 225 -7.39 -6.67 2.68
CA LEU A 225 -6.85 -5.36 3.07
C LEU A 225 -7.16 -5.01 4.54
N GLN A 226 -7.00 -5.99 5.41
CA GLN A 226 -7.15 -5.86 6.86
C GLN A 226 -5.77 -5.74 7.49
N SER A 227 -5.42 -4.55 7.96
CA SER A 227 -4.11 -4.25 8.54
C SER A 227 -4.23 -3.37 9.77
N ILE A 228 -3.22 -3.39 10.64
CA ILE A 228 -3.12 -2.45 11.76
C ILE A 228 -3.11 -1.01 11.26
N MET A 229 -2.40 -0.74 10.15
CA MET A 229 -2.36 0.59 9.53
C MET A 229 -3.77 1.09 9.14
N GLY A 230 -4.55 0.25 8.47
CA GLY A 230 -5.93 0.58 8.07
C GLY A 230 -6.85 0.81 9.26
N LEU A 231 -6.80 -0.06 10.26
CA LEU A 231 -7.56 0.10 11.51
C LEU A 231 -7.19 1.39 12.25
N GLN A 232 -5.89 1.68 12.34
CA GLN A 232 -5.39 2.87 13.00
C GLN A 232 -5.83 4.16 12.28
N THR A 233 -5.80 4.16 10.94
CA THR A 233 -6.28 5.28 10.12
C THR A 233 -7.78 5.48 10.31
N TRP A 234 -8.56 4.39 10.34
CA TRP A 234 -9.99 4.46 10.64
C TRP A 234 -10.26 5.03 12.05
N ASN A 235 -9.50 4.57 13.05
CA ASN A 235 -9.57 5.12 14.42
C ASN A 235 -9.34 6.64 14.43
N GLY A 236 -8.37 7.14 13.67
CA GLY A 236 -8.10 8.57 13.52
C GLY A 236 -9.26 9.34 12.88
N ILE A 237 -9.88 8.80 11.82
CA ILE A 237 -11.08 9.40 11.20
C ILE A 237 -12.23 9.47 12.20
N ARG A 238 -12.46 8.39 12.97
CA ARG A 238 -13.50 8.34 14.01
C ARG A 238 -13.19 9.26 15.19
N ALA A 239 -11.92 9.47 15.51
CA ALA A 239 -11.49 10.45 16.50
C ALA A 239 -11.79 11.90 16.05
N LEU A 240 -11.67 12.19 14.76
CA LEU A 240 -12.14 13.47 14.19
C LEU A 240 -13.67 13.59 14.25
N ASP A 241 -14.43 12.49 14.05
CA ASP A 241 -15.88 12.49 14.23
C ASP A 241 -16.25 12.79 15.69
N PHE A 242 -15.54 12.18 16.65
CA PHE A 242 -15.72 12.43 18.08
C PHE A 242 -15.48 13.91 18.42
N LEU A 243 -14.34 14.46 18.02
CA LEU A 243 -14.04 15.88 18.27
C LEU A 243 -15.09 16.81 17.66
N ALA A 244 -15.50 16.56 16.42
CA ALA A 244 -16.50 17.36 15.73
C ALA A 244 -17.90 17.27 16.36
N SER A 245 -18.20 16.23 17.14
CA SER A 245 -19.48 16.03 17.84
C SER A 245 -19.57 16.76 19.19
N LEU A 246 -18.45 17.22 19.74
CA LEU A 246 -18.42 17.89 21.03
C LEU A 246 -19.10 19.28 20.96
N PRO A 247 -19.93 19.66 21.97
CA PRO A 247 -20.68 20.91 21.91
C PRO A 247 -19.83 22.17 21.98
N ASP A 248 -18.64 22.06 22.58
CA ASP A 248 -17.67 23.13 22.74
C ASP A 248 -16.63 23.19 21.62
N VAL A 249 -16.76 22.37 20.56
CA VAL A 249 -15.87 22.36 19.40
C VAL A 249 -16.50 23.06 18.19
N ASP A 250 -15.68 23.86 17.52
CA ASP A 250 -15.97 24.35 16.17
C ASP A 250 -15.50 23.32 15.12
N PRO A 251 -16.42 22.57 14.48
CA PRO A 251 -16.06 21.54 13.53
C PRO A 251 -15.39 22.06 12.25
N LYS A 252 -15.38 23.38 12.02
CA LYS A 252 -14.69 24.04 10.92
C LYS A 252 -13.23 24.40 11.24
N ARG A 253 -12.82 24.26 12.51
CA ARG A 253 -11.45 24.56 12.96
C ARG A 253 -10.78 23.32 13.58
N LEU A 254 -10.68 22.23 12.81
CA LEU A 254 -9.98 21.03 13.21
C LEU A 254 -8.54 21.06 12.70
N ALA A 255 -7.62 20.55 13.52
CA ALA A 255 -6.21 20.38 13.16
C ALA A 255 -5.70 18.99 13.56
N VAL A 256 -4.57 18.58 12.98
CA VAL A 256 -3.95 17.30 13.30
C VAL A 256 -2.43 17.46 13.40
N THR A 257 -1.83 16.86 14.45
CA THR A 257 -0.38 16.84 14.63
C THR A 257 0.09 15.60 15.38
N GLY A 258 1.14 14.98 14.88
CA GLY A 258 1.78 13.84 15.54
C GLY A 258 3.22 13.66 15.10
N GLY A 259 4.03 13.01 15.93
CA GLY A 259 5.41 12.71 15.62
C GLY A 259 5.63 11.21 15.37
N SER A 260 6.62 10.86 14.52
CA SER A 260 6.96 9.47 14.20
C SER A 260 5.73 8.70 13.65
N GLY A 261 5.34 7.56 14.19
CA GLY A 261 4.09 6.88 13.82
C GLY A 261 2.86 7.78 13.86
N GLY A 262 2.81 8.76 14.78
CA GLY A 262 1.78 9.81 14.80
C GLY A 262 1.90 10.77 13.61
N GLY A 263 3.11 11.02 13.12
CA GLY A 263 3.35 11.76 11.88
C GLY A 263 2.80 11.02 10.66
N THR A 264 3.00 9.70 10.58
CA THR A 264 2.40 8.86 9.54
C THR A 264 0.86 8.97 9.57
N GLN A 265 0.24 8.89 10.76
CA GLN A 265 -1.21 9.06 10.88
C GLN A 265 -1.66 10.47 10.50
N THR A 266 -0.88 11.50 10.82
CA THR A 266 -1.16 12.89 10.40
C THR A 266 -1.17 13.02 8.88
N ILE A 267 -0.19 12.40 8.19
CA ILE A 267 -0.14 12.34 6.71
C ILE A 267 -1.41 11.66 6.16
N LEU A 268 -1.77 10.48 6.67
CA LEU A 268 -2.92 9.73 6.14
C LEU A 268 -4.26 10.41 6.45
N LEU A 269 -4.42 10.99 7.63
CA LEU A 269 -5.61 11.79 7.96
C LEU A 269 -5.72 13.00 7.04
N GLY A 270 -4.61 13.67 6.77
CA GLY A 270 -4.56 14.75 5.80
C GLY A 270 -4.93 14.33 4.38
N ALA A 271 -4.52 13.12 3.97
CA ALA A 271 -4.84 12.58 2.65
C ALA A 271 -6.31 12.16 2.49
N LEU A 272 -6.94 11.62 3.56
CA LEU A 272 -8.23 10.94 3.49
C LEU A 272 -9.40 11.72 4.09
N ASP A 273 -9.15 12.70 4.97
CA ASP A 273 -10.18 13.49 5.63
C ASP A 273 -9.99 14.97 5.31
N PRO A 274 -10.99 15.63 4.72
CA PRO A 274 -10.91 17.05 4.36
C PRO A 274 -11.06 18.02 5.55
N ARG A 275 -11.51 17.54 6.72
CA ARG A 275 -11.88 18.40 7.87
C ARG A 275 -10.70 19.08 8.58
N PRO A 276 -9.51 18.45 8.75
CA PRO A 276 -8.36 19.19 9.28
C PRO A 276 -7.95 20.29 8.33
N ILE A 277 -8.02 21.55 8.79
CA ILE A 277 -7.69 22.73 7.99
C ILE A 277 -6.21 23.09 8.04
N VAL A 278 -5.46 22.56 9.00
CA VAL A 278 -4.02 22.70 9.15
C VAL A 278 -3.43 21.43 9.74
N GLY A 279 -2.20 21.08 9.33
CA GLY A 279 -1.48 19.90 9.81
C GLY A 279 -0.02 20.16 10.16
N PHE A 280 0.51 19.28 11.06
CA PHE A 280 1.93 19.28 11.38
C PHE A 280 2.44 17.84 11.57
N PRO A 281 2.70 17.10 10.45
CA PRO A 281 3.29 15.75 10.50
C PRO A 281 4.77 15.84 10.81
N ASN A 282 5.19 15.50 12.03
CA ASN A 282 6.58 15.58 12.44
C ASN A 282 7.32 14.25 12.32
N GLY A 283 8.56 14.26 11.78
CA GLY A 283 9.50 13.14 11.77
C GLY A 283 9.14 11.96 10.86
N MET A 284 8.21 12.14 9.86
CA MET A 284 7.85 11.05 8.92
C MET A 284 7.70 11.50 7.47
N VAL A 285 7.70 12.79 7.19
CA VAL A 285 7.79 13.26 5.80
C VAL A 285 9.24 13.13 5.36
N SER A 286 9.52 12.23 4.43
CA SER A 286 10.90 11.89 4.02
C SER A 286 10.89 11.19 2.67
N THR A 287 11.96 11.39 1.88
CA THR A 287 12.26 10.62 0.66
C THR A 287 13.01 9.32 0.95
N SER A 288 13.48 9.10 2.19
CA SER A 288 14.15 7.87 2.62
C SER A 288 13.21 6.98 3.43
N MET A 289 13.56 6.54 4.61
CA MET A 289 12.82 5.59 5.45
C MET A 289 11.30 5.90 5.51
N GLN A 290 10.47 4.96 5.09
CA GLN A 290 9.03 5.16 4.86
C GLN A 290 8.11 4.65 5.98
N GLY A 291 8.67 4.01 7.00
CA GLY A 291 7.94 3.45 8.13
C GLY A 291 8.51 2.10 8.55
N GLY A 292 9.08 2.02 9.74
CA GLY A 292 9.77 0.84 10.25
C GLY A 292 8.87 -0.14 11.01
N CYS A 293 7.62 0.20 11.25
CA CYS A 293 6.66 -0.58 12.02
C CYS A 293 5.47 -1.03 11.17
N THR A 294 4.85 -2.14 11.58
CA THR A 294 3.62 -2.67 10.97
C THR A 294 2.43 -1.71 11.07
N CYS A 295 2.45 -0.77 12.03
CA CYS A 295 1.44 0.29 12.15
C CYS A 295 1.68 1.50 11.23
N GLU A 296 2.80 1.53 10.51
CA GLU A 296 3.21 2.61 9.61
C GLU A 296 3.18 2.20 8.14
N SER A 297 2.88 0.92 7.86
CA SER A 297 2.88 0.37 6.51
C SER A 297 1.79 -0.69 6.32
N CYS A 298 1.34 -0.84 5.08
CA CYS A 298 0.48 -1.93 4.63
C CYS A 298 0.73 -2.18 3.13
N CYS A 299 0.29 -3.32 2.63
CA CYS A 299 0.41 -3.64 1.20
C CYS A 299 -0.19 -2.52 0.33
N LEU A 300 0.40 -2.26 -0.83
CA LEU A 300 0.02 -1.29 -1.86
C LEU A 300 0.26 0.20 -1.52
N LEU A 301 0.51 0.56 -0.26
CA LEU A 301 0.47 1.95 0.21
C LEU A 301 1.48 2.86 -0.52
N ARG A 302 2.70 2.37 -0.79
CA ARG A 302 3.78 3.19 -1.34
C ARG A 302 4.36 2.65 -2.66
N VAL A 303 3.60 1.83 -3.37
CA VAL A 303 4.01 1.39 -4.70
C VAL A 303 3.99 2.59 -5.65
N GLY A 304 5.15 3.01 -6.16
CA GLY A 304 5.29 4.17 -7.06
C GLY A 304 4.98 5.52 -6.40
N THR A 305 5.09 5.61 -5.06
CA THR A 305 4.93 6.85 -4.29
C THR A 305 5.76 6.77 -3.00
N GLY A 306 5.76 7.84 -2.21
CA GLY A 306 6.43 7.90 -0.90
C GLY A 306 5.79 8.90 0.03
N ASN A 307 6.33 9.01 1.26
CA ASN A 307 5.76 9.84 2.31
C ASN A 307 5.67 11.34 1.93
N VAL A 308 6.57 11.85 1.09
CA VAL A 308 6.51 13.25 0.61
C VAL A 308 5.29 13.45 -0.28
N GLU A 309 5.05 12.57 -1.26
CA GLU A 309 3.88 12.66 -2.13
C GLU A 309 2.57 12.38 -1.37
N LEU A 310 2.59 11.48 -0.36
CA LEU A 310 1.44 11.26 0.51
C LEU A 310 1.14 12.50 1.37
N ALA A 311 2.16 13.21 1.88
CA ALA A 311 2.00 14.47 2.58
C ALA A 311 1.49 15.58 1.65
N ALA A 312 1.91 15.58 0.38
CA ALA A 312 1.43 16.49 -0.66
C ALA A 312 -0.09 16.43 -0.89
N LEU A 313 -0.75 15.30 -0.56
CA LEU A 313 -2.21 15.18 -0.62
C LEU A 313 -2.94 16.14 0.33
N PHE A 314 -2.24 16.72 1.30
CA PHE A 314 -2.79 17.76 2.18
C PHE A 314 -3.00 19.09 1.45
N ALA A 315 -2.20 19.40 0.43
CA ALA A 315 -2.31 20.64 -0.33
C ALA A 315 -3.72 20.87 -0.91
N PRO A 316 -4.24 22.12 -0.93
CA PRO A 316 -3.56 23.37 -0.59
C PRO A 316 -3.62 23.75 0.90
N ARG A 317 -4.11 22.89 1.79
CA ARG A 317 -4.23 23.19 3.23
C ARG A 317 -2.84 23.39 3.85
N PRO A 318 -2.67 24.35 4.78
CA PRO A 318 -1.39 24.64 5.40
C PRO A 318 -0.77 23.45 6.13
N GLN A 319 0.51 23.17 5.87
CA GLN A 319 1.25 22.05 6.44
C GLN A 319 2.65 22.45 6.90
N GLY A 320 2.97 22.22 8.18
CA GLY A 320 4.31 22.44 8.72
C GLY A 320 4.99 21.14 9.14
N MET A 321 6.31 21.12 9.15
CA MET A 321 7.13 19.98 9.57
C MET A 321 8.53 20.43 10.00
N THR A 322 9.29 19.50 10.59
CA THR A 322 10.72 19.73 10.89
C THR A 322 11.57 18.57 10.35
N ALA A 323 12.79 18.88 9.93
CA ALA A 323 13.84 17.91 9.67
C ALA A 323 14.69 17.71 10.93
N ALA A 324 15.10 16.46 11.21
CA ALA A 324 15.96 16.09 12.35
C ALA A 324 17.16 15.28 11.86
N ASN A 325 18.11 14.98 12.75
CA ASN A 325 19.21 14.05 12.47
C ASN A 325 18.72 12.60 12.47
N ASP A 326 17.85 12.30 11.51
CA ASP A 326 17.27 10.99 11.27
C ASP A 326 17.02 10.82 9.76
N TRP A 327 16.06 10.02 9.38
CA TRP A 327 15.65 9.81 7.98
C TRP A 327 15.05 11.07 7.32
N THR A 328 14.73 12.12 8.08
CA THR A 328 14.22 13.39 7.56
C THR A 328 15.33 14.42 7.27
N LYS A 329 16.59 14.11 7.57
CA LYS A 329 17.72 15.05 7.44
C LYS A 329 17.92 15.66 6.06
N ALA A 330 17.53 14.93 5.00
CA ALA A 330 17.65 15.41 3.63
C ALA A 330 16.47 16.30 3.17
N MET A 331 15.43 16.48 3.99
CA MET A 331 14.20 17.15 3.57
C MET A 331 14.41 18.54 3.00
N MET A 332 15.40 19.30 3.51
CA MET A 332 15.67 20.66 3.01
C MET A 332 16.16 20.69 1.57
N SER A 333 16.81 19.62 1.09
CA SER A 333 17.34 19.50 -0.27
C SER A 333 16.55 18.52 -1.16
N ASP A 334 15.79 17.58 -0.56
CA ASP A 334 15.10 16.50 -1.25
C ASP A 334 13.76 16.20 -0.55
N GLY A 335 12.69 16.74 -1.09
CA GLY A 335 11.31 16.62 -0.60
C GLY A 335 10.62 17.95 -0.28
N TYR A 336 11.22 18.83 0.51
CA TYR A 336 10.63 20.15 0.81
C TYR A 336 10.61 21.09 -0.41
N PRO A 337 11.66 21.19 -1.23
CA PRO A 337 11.60 21.96 -2.47
C PRO A 337 10.46 21.51 -3.40
N GLU A 338 10.19 20.22 -3.48
CA GLU A 338 9.09 19.66 -4.27
C GLU A 338 7.73 20.04 -3.68
N LEU A 339 7.57 19.99 -2.35
CA LEU A 339 6.34 20.47 -1.70
C LEU A 339 6.13 21.97 -1.96
N GLN A 340 7.18 22.80 -1.87
CA GLN A 340 7.08 24.22 -2.18
C GLN A 340 6.67 24.48 -3.64
N LYS A 341 7.25 23.73 -4.60
CA LYS A 341 6.84 23.79 -6.01
C LYS A 341 5.36 23.45 -6.18
N LEU A 342 4.89 22.42 -5.47
CA LEU A 342 3.49 22.05 -5.52
C LEU A 342 2.57 23.13 -4.97
N TYR A 343 2.88 23.67 -3.77
CA TYR A 343 2.07 24.71 -3.17
C TYR A 343 2.10 26.00 -4.00
N ALA A 344 3.20 26.28 -4.71
CA ALA A 344 3.27 27.36 -5.69
C ALA A 344 2.28 27.21 -6.86
N LEU A 345 1.95 25.96 -7.30
CA LEU A 345 0.90 25.74 -8.29
C LEU A 345 -0.49 26.19 -7.81
N TYR A 346 -0.72 26.19 -6.49
CA TYR A 346 -1.94 26.73 -5.87
C TYR A 346 -1.85 28.25 -5.56
N GLY A 347 -0.70 28.87 -5.81
CA GLY A 347 -0.45 30.29 -5.49
C GLY A 347 -0.08 30.56 -4.03
N ASN A 348 0.13 29.53 -3.20
CA ASN A 348 0.32 29.65 -1.75
C ASN A 348 1.59 28.92 -1.28
N LYS A 349 2.74 29.29 -1.84
CA LYS A 349 4.04 28.66 -1.51
C LYS A 349 4.34 28.68 0.01
N GLU A 350 3.87 29.69 0.72
CA GLU A 350 4.07 29.92 2.15
C GLU A 350 3.22 29.01 3.04
N ASP A 351 2.21 28.32 2.48
CA ASP A 351 1.35 27.38 3.21
C ASP A 351 2.01 26.01 3.41
N VAL A 352 3.28 25.85 3.05
CA VAL A 352 4.11 24.71 3.44
C VAL A 352 5.43 25.18 4.02
N VAL A 353 5.82 24.65 5.20
CA VAL A 353 7.08 24.98 5.87
C VAL A 353 7.78 23.71 6.37
N CYS A 354 9.09 23.65 6.18
CA CYS A 354 9.97 22.70 6.84
C CYS A 354 11.10 23.47 7.51
N THR A 355 11.33 23.22 8.81
CA THR A 355 12.44 23.86 9.55
C THR A 355 13.55 22.86 9.79
N ASP A 356 14.78 23.24 9.48
CA ASP A 356 15.97 22.44 9.75
C ASP A 356 16.30 22.43 11.25
N LEU A 357 16.18 21.28 11.87
CA LEU A 357 16.58 20.99 13.24
C LEU A 357 17.51 19.77 13.29
N THR A 358 18.34 19.59 12.26
CA THR A 358 19.25 18.43 12.13
C THR A 358 20.34 18.35 13.19
N HIS A 359 20.47 19.34 14.03
CA HIS A 359 21.29 19.28 15.24
C HIS A 359 20.63 18.50 16.39
N PHE A 360 19.34 18.17 16.32
CA PHE A 360 18.64 17.28 17.22
C PHE A 360 18.40 15.91 16.58
N ASN A 361 18.47 14.86 17.38
CA ASN A 361 18.06 13.53 16.99
C ASN A 361 16.54 13.44 16.79
N HIS A 362 16.03 12.28 16.32
CA HIS A 362 14.60 12.05 16.15
C HIS A 362 13.78 12.43 17.38
N ASN A 363 12.88 13.40 17.23
CA ASN A 363 12.17 13.99 18.36
C ASN A 363 10.85 14.66 17.97
N TYR A 364 10.08 15.07 18.96
CA TYR A 364 9.09 16.12 18.94
C TYR A 364 9.28 16.93 20.25
N ASN A 365 10.44 17.56 20.34
CA ASN A 365 10.96 18.24 21.52
C ASN A 365 10.32 19.63 21.70
N TYR A 366 10.73 20.36 22.73
CA TYR A 366 10.27 21.71 23.04
C TYR A 366 10.40 22.67 21.83
N VAL A 367 11.51 22.63 21.09
CA VAL A 367 11.76 23.50 19.93
C VAL A 367 10.80 23.18 18.79
N SER A 368 10.69 21.92 18.41
CA SER A 368 9.76 21.49 17.34
C SER A 368 8.29 21.77 17.72
N ARG A 369 7.94 21.59 19.02
CA ARG A 369 6.61 21.93 19.51
C ARG A 369 6.33 23.43 19.41
N GLY A 370 7.29 24.28 19.74
CA GLY A 370 7.19 25.75 19.60
C GLY A 370 6.90 26.18 18.16
N LEU A 371 7.60 25.58 17.19
CA LEU A 371 7.34 25.85 15.77
C LEU A 371 5.91 25.42 15.37
N MET A 372 5.43 24.29 15.83
CA MET A 372 4.07 23.83 15.58
C MET A 372 3.02 24.76 16.23
N TYR A 373 3.26 25.25 17.46
CA TYR A 373 2.32 26.19 18.10
C TYR A 373 2.20 27.50 17.32
N ASN A 374 3.32 28.10 16.87
CA ASN A 374 3.30 29.29 16.04
C ASN A 374 2.60 29.03 14.69
N TRP A 375 2.84 27.89 14.07
CA TRP A 375 2.14 27.50 12.84
C TRP A 375 0.64 27.41 13.03
N PHE A 376 0.18 26.76 14.08
CA PHE A 376 -1.26 26.63 14.39
C PHE A 376 -1.87 27.96 14.84
N ASN A 377 -1.12 28.83 15.55
CA ASN A 377 -1.56 30.16 15.91
C ASN A 377 -2.02 30.96 14.69
N ARG A 378 -1.22 30.94 13.64
CA ARG A 378 -1.50 31.65 12.37
C ARG A 378 -2.73 31.08 11.66
N HIS A 379 -2.78 29.79 11.48
CA HIS A 379 -3.78 29.12 10.63
C HIS A 379 -5.10 28.82 11.36
N LEU A 380 -5.11 28.64 12.69
CA LEU A 380 -6.30 28.56 13.50
C LEU A 380 -6.78 29.91 14.05
N LYS A 381 -6.00 30.98 13.77
CA LYS A 381 -6.30 32.38 14.16
C LYS A 381 -6.51 32.51 15.66
N TRP A 382 -5.57 32.01 16.47
CA TRP A 382 -5.67 32.13 17.93
C TRP A 382 -5.44 33.55 18.43
N GLY A 383 -4.57 34.33 17.76
CA GLY A 383 -4.24 35.71 18.14
C GLY A 383 -3.25 35.83 19.30
N HIS A 384 -2.52 34.76 19.62
CA HIS A 384 -1.47 34.82 20.63
C HIS A 384 -0.22 35.50 20.08
N GLN A 385 0.50 36.18 20.96
CA GLN A 385 1.82 36.78 20.61
C GLN A 385 2.84 35.65 20.39
N GLU A 386 3.59 35.75 19.29
CA GLU A 386 4.70 34.85 18.98
C GLU A 386 6.05 35.43 19.44
N PRO A 387 7.01 34.59 19.86
CA PRO A 387 6.94 33.14 19.92
C PRO A 387 6.12 32.63 21.11
N ILE A 388 5.32 31.59 20.86
CA ILE A 388 4.56 30.92 21.91
C ILE A 388 5.53 30.08 22.75
N VAL A 389 5.47 30.25 24.06
CA VAL A 389 6.33 29.58 25.04
C VAL A 389 5.49 28.65 25.92
N GLU A 390 5.92 27.39 26.04
CA GLU A 390 5.32 26.44 26.97
C GLU A 390 5.49 26.89 28.42
N GLN A 391 4.59 26.43 29.28
CA GLN A 391 4.67 26.59 30.73
C GLN A 391 4.70 25.22 31.38
N ASP A 392 5.54 25.04 32.39
CA ASP A 392 5.62 23.79 33.13
C ASP A 392 4.29 23.45 33.84
N PHE A 393 4.10 22.20 34.18
CA PHE A 393 2.93 21.73 34.91
C PHE A 393 3.21 20.41 35.62
N LYS A 394 2.50 20.18 36.72
CA LYS A 394 2.56 18.91 37.44
C LYS A 394 1.92 17.81 36.61
N LEU A 395 2.65 16.72 36.34
CA LEU A 395 2.18 15.58 35.60
C LEU A 395 0.93 14.95 36.20
N LEU A 396 0.11 14.37 35.37
CA LEU A 396 -0.98 13.50 35.81
C LEU A 396 -0.41 12.19 36.34
N SER A 397 -1.01 11.67 37.41
CA SER A 397 -0.67 10.34 37.92
C SER A 397 -1.15 9.21 37.00
N ASN A 398 -0.65 7.98 37.20
CA ASN A 398 -1.09 6.82 36.46
C ASN A 398 -2.60 6.58 36.55
N VAL A 399 -3.20 6.81 37.72
CA VAL A 399 -4.66 6.68 37.95
C VAL A 399 -5.44 7.74 37.16
N GLU A 400 -4.91 8.96 37.11
CA GLU A 400 -5.52 10.05 36.35
C GLU A 400 -5.41 9.83 34.84
N HIS A 401 -4.43 9.04 34.38
CA HIS A 401 -4.28 8.63 32.98
C HIS A 401 -5.08 7.38 32.60
N ALA A 402 -5.35 6.46 33.52
CA ALA A 402 -6.00 5.17 33.24
C ALA A 402 -7.46 5.35 32.83
N VAL A 403 -7.77 4.99 31.58
CA VAL A 403 -9.14 5.08 31.04
C VAL A 403 -10.06 4.03 31.65
N TRP A 404 -9.54 2.81 31.83
CA TRP A 404 -10.29 1.70 32.41
C TRP A 404 -10.19 1.66 33.93
N ASN A 405 -11.30 1.44 34.61
CA ASN A 405 -11.42 1.29 36.07
C ASN A 405 -12.63 0.39 36.39
N ASP A 406 -13.00 0.27 37.65
CA ASP A 406 -14.12 -0.59 38.08
C ASP A 406 -15.50 -0.14 37.52
N GLU A 407 -15.70 1.18 37.35
CA GLU A 407 -16.93 1.75 36.76
C GLU A 407 -16.92 1.65 35.24
N HIS A 408 -15.74 1.61 34.63
CA HIS A 408 -15.50 1.51 33.20
C HIS A 408 -14.56 0.35 32.93
N PRO A 409 -15.06 -0.90 32.94
CA PRO A 409 -14.23 -2.09 32.87
C PRO A 409 -13.56 -2.25 31.50
N LYS A 410 -12.34 -2.79 31.53
CA LYS A 410 -11.56 -3.08 30.35
C LYS A 410 -12.29 -4.07 29.43
N PRO A 411 -12.40 -3.78 28.12
CA PRO A 411 -13.08 -4.67 27.18
C PRO A 411 -12.30 -5.96 26.90
N GLU A 412 -13.01 -6.98 26.40
CA GLU A 412 -12.40 -8.20 25.89
C GLU A 412 -11.41 -7.91 24.79
N GLY A 413 -10.34 -8.72 24.71
CA GLY A 413 -9.29 -8.60 23.71
C GLY A 413 -8.65 -9.95 23.39
N GLY A 414 -7.51 -9.92 22.71
CA GLY A 414 -6.73 -11.10 22.34
C GLY A 414 -7.22 -11.79 21.06
N ASP A 415 -6.71 -12.99 20.80
CA ASP A 415 -6.87 -13.69 19.52
C ASP A 415 -8.32 -14.00 19.13
N ALA A 416 -9.16 -14.35 20.10
CA ALA A 416 -10.58 -14.62 19.86
C ALA A 416 -11.31 -13.34 19.39
N TYR A 417 -10.99 -12.21 20.05
CA TYR A 417 -11.54 -10.91 19.70
C TYR A 417 -11.01 -10.44 18.32
N GLU A 418 -9.73 -10.61 18.04
CA GLU A 418 -9.12 -10.30 16.74
C GLU A 418 -9.84 -11.00 15.59
N ARG A 419 -10.13 -12.30 15.73
CA ARG A 419 -10.92 -13.07 14.74
C ARG A 419 -12.35 -12.56 14.59
N LYS A 420 -12.98 -12.17 15.69
CA LYS A 420 -14.32 -11.56 15.67
C LYS A 420 -14.31 -10.24 14.90
N LEU A 421 -13.32 -9.39 15.16
CA LEU A 421 -13.14 -8.09 14.52
C LEU A 421 -12.88 -8.23 13.00
N THR A 422 -11.92 -9.07 12.61
CA THR A 422 -11.58 -9.29 11.18
C THR A 422 -12.77 -9.85 10.40
N LYS A 423 -13.54 -10.76 10.98
CA LYS A 423 -14.76 -11.30 10.37
C LYS A 423 -15.86 -10.26 10.25
N TRP A 424 -16.03 -9.43 11.28
CA TRP A 424 -17.03 -8.34 11.24
C TRP A 424 -16.70 -7.36 10.10
N ILE A 425 -15.43 -6.94 10.00
CA ILE A 425 -14.96 -6.07 8.93
C ILE A 425 -15.20 -6.70 7.56
N ALA A 426 -14.84 -7.98 7.39
CA ALA A 426 -15.06 -8.68 6.12
C ALA A 426 -16.53 -8.75 5.72
N LYS A 427 -17.45 -8.98 6.67
CA LYS A 427 -18.90 -8.97 6.42
C LYS A 427 -19.40 -7.57 6.03
N ARG A 428 -18.93 -6.54 6.73
CA ARG A 428 -19.22 -5.14 6.39
C ARG A 428 -18.77 -4.83 4.96
N ASP A 429 -17.51 -5.13 4.65
CA ASP A 429 -16.89 -4.82 3.36
C ASP A 429 -17.57 -5.57 2.21
N ALA A 430 -17.93 -6.84 2.39
CA ALA A 430 -18.68 -7.60 1.39
C ALA A 430 -20.04 -6.94 1.05
N ARG A 431 -20.73 -6.36 2.05
CA ARG A 431 -21.99 -5.62 1.81
C ARG A 431 -21.76 -4.32 1.05
N LEU A 432 -20.65 -3.63 1.32
CA LEU A 432 -20.27 -2.40 0.63
C LEU A 432 -19.88 -2.69 -0.81
N VAL A 433 -19.01 -3.67 -1.04
CA VAL A 433 -18.54 -4.07 -2.37
C VAL A 433 -19.70 -4.55 -3.26
N LYS A 434 -20.69 -5.27 -2.68
CA LYS A 434 -21.90 -5.68 -3.43
C LYS A 434 -22.70 -4.51 -3.99
N LYS A 435 -22.57 -3.31 -3.40
CA LYS A 435 -23.27 -2.09 -3.83
C LYS A 435 -22.44 -1.24 -4.82
N MET A 436 -21.19 -1.63 -5.09
CA MET A 436 -20.34 -0.90 -6.03
C MET A 436 -20.85 -1.05 -7.47
N SER A 437 -20.72 0.02 -8.25
CA SER A 437 -20.88 -0.05 -9.69
C SER A 437 -19.74 -0.87 -10.34
N GLY A 438 -19.95 -1.31 -11.59
CA GLY A 438 -18.90 -1.98 -12.35
C GLY A 438 -17.63 -1.13 -12.49
N ASP A 439 -17.75 0.18 -12.68
CA ASP A 439 -16.63 1.10 -12.82
C ASP A 439 -15.88 1.31 -11.49
N GLN A 440 -16.61 1.43 -10.38
CA GLN A 440 -15.99 1.48 -9.06
C GLN A 440 -15.19 0.20 -8.75
N LEU A 441 -15.77 -0.96 -9.08
CA LEU A 441 -15.10 -2.24 -8.87
C LEU A 441 -13.88 -2.39 -9.81
N ARG A 442 -13.99 -1.96 -11.07
CA ARG A 442 -12.87 -1.89 -12.03
C ARG A 442 -11.75 -0.99 -11.52
N SER A 443 -12.08 0.19 -10.99
CA SER A 443 -11.11 1.11 -10.39
C SER A 443 -10.40 0.50 -9.18
N ALA A 444 -11.13 -0.24 -8.33
CA ALA A 444 -10.52 -0.96 -7.21
C ALA A 444 -9.53 -2.02 -7.68
N TRP A 445 -9.90 -2.86 -8.65
CA TRP A 445 -8.99 -3.85 -9.25
C TRP A 445 -7.80 -3.17 -9.94
N GLY A 446 -8.02 -2.04 -10.63
CA GLY A 446 -6.94 -1.23 -11.21
C GLY A 446 -5.95 -0.75 -10.15
N ALA A 447 -6.42 -0.37 -8.97
CA ALA A 447 -5.54 0.00 -7.84
C ALA A 447 -4.74 -1.19 -7.28
N LEU A 448 -5.33 -2.40 -7.24
CA LEU A 448 -4.61 -3.62 -6.83
C LEU A 448 -3.51 -3.98 -7.84
N ILE A 449 -3.82 -3.88 -9.13
CA ILE A 449 -2.89 -4.13 -10.23
C ILE A 449 -1.83 -3.02 -10.28
N GLY A 450 -2.22 -1.78 -10.02
CA GLY A 450 -1.33 -0.63 -9.86
C GLY A 450 -0.77 -0.05 -11.16
N ARG A 451 -1.31 -0.45 -12.32
CA ARG A 451 -0.87 0.04 -13.63
C ARG A 451 -2.01 -0.02 -14.65
N LYS A 452 -2.08 0.97 -15.51
CA LYS A 452 -2.96 0.99 -16.69
C LYS A 452 -2.29 0.29 -17.87
N SER A 453 -3.07 -0.12 -18.86
CA SER A 453 -2.52 -0.59 -20.12
C SER A 453 -1.66 0.52 -20.76
N PRO A 454 -0.41 0.24 -21.16
CA PRO A 454 0.42 1.22 -21.88
C PRO A 454 -0.18 1.52 -23.26
N ALA A 455 0.15 2.67 -23.82
CA ALA A 455 -0.17 2.94 -25.23
C ALA A 455 0.79 2.17 -26.15
N PHE A 456 0.33 1.82 -27.35
CA PHE A 456 1.15 1.10 -28.33
C PHE A 456 2.53 1.76 -28.57
N LYS A 457 2.54 3.09 -28.72
CA LYS A 457 3.78 3.88 -28.94
C LYS A 457 4.81 3.80 -27.80
N GLU A 458 4.40 3.36 -26.61
CA GLU A 458 5.29 3.18 -25.45
C GLU A 458 6.00 1.82 -25.48
N ILE A 459 5.62 0.94 -26.44
CA ILE A 459 6.14 -0.42 -26.58
C ILE A 459 7.02 -0.47 -27.83
N ALA A 460 8.31 -0.57 -27.65
CA ALA A 460 9.27 -0.76 -28.75
C ALA A 460 9.43 -2.25 -29.05
N ARG A 461 9.35 -2.61 -30.34
CA ARG A 461 9.64 -3.96 -30.83
C ARG A 461 11.10 -4.04 -31.31
N GLU A 462 11.79 -5.08 -30.94
CA GLU A 462 13.09 -5.48 -31.46
C GLU A 462 12.96 -6.90 -32.04
N LYS A 463 13.04 -7.03 -33.38
CA LYS A 463 13.02 -8.33 -34.05
C LYS A 463 14.37 -9.02 -33.85
N VAL A 464 14.38 -10.21 -33.27
CA VAL A 464 15.56 -11.01 -33.00
C VAL A 464 15.81 -12.01 -34.09
N ASP A 465 14.77 -12.72 -34.54
CA ASP A 465 14.89 -13.76 -35.57
C ASP A 465 13.56 -13.91 -36.34
N GLU A 466 13.67 -14.49 -37.54
CA GLU A 466 12.52 -14.86 -38.38
C GLU A 466 12.85 -16.17 -39.10
N ALA A 467 11.97 -17.16 -38.96
CA ALA A 467 12.13 -18.46 -39.59
C ALA A 467 10.85 -18.90 -40.31
N LYS A 468 10.98 -19.27 -41.58
CA LYS A 468 9.90 -19.89 -42.33
C LYS A 468 9.79 -21.36 -41.97
N ARG A 469 8.60 -21.77 -41.54
CA ARG A 469 8.23 -23.13 -41.16
C ARG A 469 7.14 -23.66 -42.07
N ASP A 470 6.83 -24.95 -41.93
CA ASP A 470 5.72 -25.56 -42.69
C ASP A 470 4.38 -25.00 -42.20
N GLY A 471 3.69 -24.28 -43.06
CA GLY A 471 2.39 -23.65 -42.80
C GLY A 471 2.41 -22.30 -42.04
N TYR A 472 3.57 -21.83 -41.51
CA TYR A 472 3.66 -20.55 -40.80
C TYR A 472 5.04 -19.90 -40.88
N ILE A 473 5.11 -18.62 -40.53
CA ILE A 473 6.36 -17.88 -40.30
C ILE A 473 6.46 -17.64 -38.79
N GLU A 474 7.60 -17.98 -38.21
CA GLU A 474 7.92 -17.77 -36.80
C GLU A 474 8.74 -16.48 -36.65
N PHE A 475 8.30 -15.56 -35.80
CA PHE A 475 9.04 -14.37 -35.41
C PHE A 475 9.42 -14.48 -33.92
N LEU A 476 10.67 -14.18 -33.61
CA LEU A 476 11.16 -14.01 -32.25
C LEU A 476 11.39 -12.52 -31.99
N ASP A 477 10.70 -11.97 -31.03
CA ASP A 477 10.71 -10.54 -30.76
C ASP A 477 10.98 -10.24 -29.28
N ILE A 478 11.62 -9.09 -29.01
CA ILE A 478 11.71 -8.48 -27.70
C ILE A 478 10.81 -7.24 -27.69
N LEU A 479 9.83 -7.21 -26.81
CA LEU A 479 9.07 -5.99 -26.55
C LEU A 479 9.71 -5.26 -25.35
N ARG A 480 10.01 -3.97 -25.53
CA ARG A 480 10.61 -3.13 -24.49
C ARG A 480 9.69 -1.99 -24.10
N LEU A 481 9.41 -1.91 -22.81
CA LEU A 481 8.69 -0.78 -22.20
C LEU A 481 9.75 0.14 -21.55
N LYS A 482 10.32 1.07 -22.33
CA LYS A 482 11.48 1.88 -21.92
C LYS A 482 11.23 2.68 -20.64
N GLU A 483 10.06 3.30 -20.51
CA GLU A 483 9.71 4.09 -19.31
C GLU A 483 9.63 3.25 -18.04
N HIS A 484 9.37 1.95 -18.18
CA HIS A 484 9.28 1.00 -17.07
C HIS A 484 10.54 0.16 -16.88
N GLY A 485 11.46 0.18 -17.84
CA GLY A 485 12.66 -0.68 -17.85
C GLY A 485 12.31 -2.18 -17.89
N GLU A 486 11.21 -2.52 -18.56
CA GLU A 486 10.68 -3.89 -18.63
C GLU A 486 10.86 -4.48 -20.04
N THR A 487 11.03 -5.79 -20.08
CA THR A 487 11.34 -6.55 -21.30
C THR A 487 10.44 -7.78 -21.37
N LEU A 488 9.87 -8.07 -22.54
CA LEU A 488 9.02 -9.25 -22.77
C LEU A 488 9.56 -10.06 -23.93
N PRO A 489 9.98 -11.32 -23.72
CA PRO A 489 10.30 -12.26 -24.80
C PRO A 489 9.00 -12.81 -25.41
N VAL A 490 8.83 -12.61 -26.71
CA VAL A 490 7.61 -12.95 -27.45
C VAL A 490 7.95 -13.84 -28.63
N VAL A 491 7.09 -14.81 -28.93
CA VAL A 491 7.05 -15.57 -30.17
C VAL A 491 5.73 -15.33 -30.87
N SER A 492 5.79 -15.01 -32.14
CA SER A 492 4.62 -14.82 -33.00
C SER A 492 4.64 -15.81 -34.17
N LEU A 493 3.55 -16.52 -34.37
CA LEU A 493 3.36 -17.44 -35.48
C LEU A 493 2.35 -16.82 -36.46
N TYR A 494 2.78 -16.61 -37.69
CA TYR A 494 1.96 -15.99 -38.74
C TYR A 494 1.63 -17.02 -39.82
N PRO A 495 0.37 -17.19 -40.21
CA PRO A 495 -0.01 -18.19 -41.23
C PRO A 495 0.59 -17.85 -42.59
N THR A 496 1.11 -18.85 -43.34
CA THR A 496 1.58 -18.67 -44.72
C THR A 496 0.42 -18.54 -45.71
N LYS A 497 -0.79 -18.98 -45.33
CA LYS A 497 -2.04 -18.70 -46.04
C LYS A 497 -2.50 -17.26 -45.80
N LYS A 498 -3.55 -16.82 -46.50
CA LYS A 498 -4.11 -15.47 -46.27
C LYS A 498 -4.54 -15.27 -44.83
N TRP A 499 -3.97 -14.25 -44.20
CA TRP A 499 -4.35 -13.85 -42.86
C TRP A 499 -5.83 -13.38 -42.81
N ASN A 500 -6.57 -13.84 -41.79
CA ASN A 500 -8.00 -13.58 -41.66
C ASN A 500 -8.34 -12.35 -40.79
N GLY A 501 -7.31 -11.57 -40.34
CA GLY A 501 -7.50 -10.42 -39.46
C GLY A 501 -7.63 -10.76 -37.97
N ARG A 502 -7.46 -12.04 -37.59
CA ARG A 502 -7.56 -12.49 -36.21
C ARG A 502 -6.17 -12.66 -35.60
N VAL A 503 -5.99 -12.15 -34.36
CA VAL A 503 -4.80 -12.39 -33.51
C VAL A 503 -5.23 -13.10 -32.23
N VAL A 504 -4.58 -14.21 -31.93
CA VAL A 504 -4.79 -14.97 -30.70
C VAL A 504 -3.59 -14.80 -29.76
N VAL A 505 -3.83 -14.20 -28.61
CA VAL A 505 -2.86 -14.11 -27.51
C VAL A 505 -2.95 -15.42 -26.71
N TRP A 506 -1.89 -16.23 -26.81
CA TRP A 506 -1.80 -17.53 -26.13
C TRP A 506 -1.01 -17.39 -24.84
N LEU A 507 -1.69 -17.51 -23.70
CA LEU A 507 -1.12 -17.46 -22.37
C LEU A 507 -1.12 -18.87 -21.77
N ASP A 508 0.05 -19.33 -21.34
CA ASP A 508 0.20 -20.65 -20.74
C ASP A 508 1.03 -20.57 -19.45
N GLY A 509 0.75 -21.45 -18.50
CA GLY A 509 1.56 -21.59 -17.29
C GLY A 509 3.03 -21.90 -17.55
N LYS A 510 3.34 -22.49 -18.71
CA LYS A 510 4.70 -22.78 -19.19
C LYS A 510 5.33 -21.62 -19.99
N GLY A 511 4.68 -20.44 -20.03
CA GLY A 511 5.09 -19.35 -20.90
C GLY A 511 4.87 -19.68 -22.38
N LYS A 512 5.66 -19.06 -23.27
CA LYS A 512 5.57 -19.29 -24.72
C LYS A 512 5.85 -20.76 -25.13
N ASN A 513 6.58 -21.50 -24.29
CA ASN A 513 6.82 -22.93 -24.53
C ASN A 513 5.52 -23.76 -24.51
N GLY A 514 4.44 -23.29 -23.89
CA GLY A 514 3.13 -23.95 -23.95
C GLY A 514 2.46 -23.94 -25.32
N MET A 515 3.02 -23.18 -26.29
CA MET A 515 2.58 -23.21 -27.68
C MET A 515 3.12 -24.41 -28.46
N PHE A 516 4.14 -25.09 -27.95
CA PHE A 516 4.87 -26.12 -28.65
C PHE A 516 4.85 -27.46 -27.89
N ASP A 517 4.90 -28.54 -28.64
CA ASP A 517 5.06 -29.89 -28.10
C ASP A 517 6.54 -30.24 -27.84
N ALA A 518 6.81 -31.45 -27.37
CA ALA A 518 8.16 -31.91 -27.07
C ALA A 518 9.09 -31.99 -28.30
N THR A 519 8.54 -31.97 -29.52
CA THR A 519 9.29 -31.96 -30.79
C THR A 519 9.57 -30.55 -31.31
N GLY A 520 9.08 -29.51 -30.62
CA GLY A 520 9.19 -28.11 -31.04
C GLY A 520 8.16 -27.69 -32.11
N LYS A 521 7.17 -28.52 -32.40
CA LYS A 521 6.07 -28.17 -33.30
C LYS A 521 4.95 -27.49 -32.50
N PRO A 522 4.19 -26.56 -33.10
CA PRO A 522 3.01 -26.00 -32.47
C PRO A 522 2.02 -27.09 -32.02
N VAL A 523 1.48 -26.96 -30.81
CA VAL A 523 0.45 -27.88 -30.30
C VAL A 523 -0.79 -27.79 -31.19
N ARG A 524 -1.58 -28.88 -31.22
CA ARG A 524 -2.77 -29.03 -32.11
C ARG A 524 -3.65 -27.77 -32.12
N GLY A 525 -4.01 -27.22 -30.98
CA GLY A 525 -4.88 -26.05 -30.95
C GLY A 525 -4.27 -24.78 -31.57
N VAL A 526 -2.93 -24.61 -31.50
CA VAL A 526 -2.21 -23.53 -32.17
C VAL A 526 -2.18 -23.76 -33.69
N MET A 527 -1.94 -25.03 -34.13
CA MET A 527 -1.97 -25.37 -35.57
C MET A 527 -3.34 -25.15 -36.19
N GLU A 528 -4.42 -25.57 -35.53
CA GLU A 528 -5.79 -25.37 -36.01
C GLU A 528 -6.09 -23.89 -36.24
N MET A 529 -5.66 -22.98 -35.33
CA MET A 529 -5.81 -21.52 -35.46
C MET A 529 -5.00 -20.97 -36.66
N LEU A 530 -3.77 -21.44 -36.87
CA LEU A 530 -2.94 -21.06 -38.01
C LEU A 530 -3.57 -21.53 -39.33
N GLU A 531 -4.11 -22.73 -39.40
CA GLU A 531 -4.78 -23.31 -40.55
C GLU A 531 -6.07 -22.52 -40.92
N GLU A 532 -6.76 -21.99 -39.89
CA GLU A 532 -7.90 -21.06 -40.06
C GLU A 532 -7.46 -19.68 -40.54
N GLY A 533 -6.18 -19.37 -40.58
CA GLY A 533 -5.62 -18.09 -40.99
C GLY A 533 -5.42 -17.08 -39.87
N ALA A 534 -5.56 -17.45 -38.60
CA ALA A 534 -5.24 -16.56 -37.50
C ALA A 534 -3.73 -16.53 -37.18
N SER A 535 -3.20 -15.42 -36.72
CA SER A 535 -1.88 -15.37 -36.10
C SER A 535 -1.98 -15.68 -34.59
N VAL A 536 -0.94 -16.34 -34.05
CA VAL A 536 -0.88 -16.71 -32.63
C VAL A 536 0.36 -16.13 -31.98
N VAL A 537 0.21 -15.45 -30.85
CA VAL A 537 1.30 -14.77 -30.13
C VAL A 537 1.39 -15.30 -28.73
N GLY A 538 2.57 -15.82 -28.37
CA GLY A 538 2.90 -16.31 -27.02
C GLY A 538 4.00 -15.48 -26.37
N VAL A 539 4.04 -15.50 -25.05
CA VAL A 539 4.95 -14.68 -24.24
C VAL A 539 5.45 -15.45 -23.03
N ASP A 540 6.69 -15.18 -22.61
CA ASP A 540 7.09 -15.50 -21.24
C ASP A 540 6.74 -14.30 -20.35
N LEU A 541 5.78 -14.47 -19.46
CA LEU A 541 5.46 -13.48 -18.44
C LEU A 541 6.56 -13.46 -17.37
N PHE A 542 6.67 -12.36 -16.64
CA PHE A 542 7.68 -12.22 -15.60
C PHE A 542 7.68 -13.43 -14.64
N GLY A 543 8.85 -14.04 -14.48
CA GLY A 543 9.03 -15.27 -13.71
C GLY A 543 8.54 -16.53 -14.41
N GLN A 544 8.48 -16.54 -15.74
CA GLN A 544 8.29 -17.73 -16.58
C GLN A 544 9.42 -17.84 -17.60
N GLY A 545 9.59 -19.02 -18.18
CA GLY A 545 10.47 -19.28 -19.33
C GLY A 545 11.83 -18.63 -19.21
N GLU A 546 12.14 -17.69 -20.08
CA GLU A 546 13.47 -17.04 -20.17
C GLU A 546 13.79 -16.08 -19.01
N PHE A 547 12.84 -15.77 -18.13
CA PHE A 547 13.10 -15.07 -16.87
C PHE A 547 13.65 -15.97 -15.76
N LEU A 548 13.67 -17.28 -15.98
CA LEU A 548 14.14 -18.25 -15.01
C LEU A 548 15.56 -18.74 -15.38
N ALA A 549 16.41 -18.91 -14.38
CA ALA A 549 17.64 -19.67 -14.58
C ALA A 549 17.30 -21.12 -14.94
N GLU A 550 18.14 -21.76 -15.74
CA GLU A 550 17.92 -23.12 -16.26
C GLU A 550 17.42 -24.09 -15.17
N GLY A 551 16.32 -24.78 -15.49
CA GLY A 551 15.74 -25.83 -14.64
C GLY A 551 15.08 -25.35 -13.35
N LYS A 552 14.90 -24.03 -13.15
CA LYS A 552 14.22 -23.49 -11.96
C LYS A 552 12.77 -23.13 -12.28
N SER A 553 11.86 -23.55 -11.42
CA SER A 553 10.51 -22.98 -11.32
C SER A 553 10.47 -21.87 -10.29
N GLN A 554 9.55 -20.93 -10.44
CA GLN A 554 9.32 -19.91 -9.42
C GLN A 554 8.16 -20.36 -8.53
N ASP A 555 8.46 -21.20 -7.56
CA ASP A 555 7.46 -21.73 -6.62
C ASP A 555 7.10 -20.71 -5.54
N ASP A 556 8.08 -19.88 -5.12
CA ASP A 556 7.90 -18.82 -4.15
C ASP A 556 8.27 -17.45 -4.73
N VAL A 557 7.49 -16.43 -4.40
CA VAL A 557 7.83 -15.06 -4.79
C VAL A 557 8.98 -14.51 -3.96
N ARG A 558 9.78 -13.65 -4.58
CA ARG A 558 10.81 -12.90 -3.86
C ARG A 558 10.16 -11.91 -2.89
N VAL A 559 10.68 -11.85 -1.69
CA VAL A 559 10.28 -10.89 -0.65
C VAL A 559 11.51 -10.13 -0.14
N VAL A 560 11.26 -8.94 0.41
CA VAL A 560 12.30 -8.15 1.06
C VAL A 560 12.83 -8.91 2.26
N LYS A 561 14.15 -8.98 2.38
CA LYS A 561 14.80 -9.61 3.53
C LYS A 561 14.55 -8.77 4.79
N ASN A 562 13.69 -9.25 5.67
CA ASN A 562 13.35 -8.63 6.95
C ASN A 562 13.21 -9.73 8.01
N PRO A 563 13.66 -9.51 9.26
CA PRO A 563 13.53 -10.51 10.32
C PRO A 563 12.07 -10.74 10.75
N ARG A 564 11.13 -9.89 10.34
CA ARG A 564 9.69 -10.01 10.63
C ARG A 564 8.93 -10.44 9.39
N GLU A 565 8.08 -11.44 9.53
CA GLU A 565 7.30 -12.04 8.44
C GLU A 565 6.01 -11.25 8.14
N PHE A 566 6.17 -10.04 7.65
CA PHE A 566 5.06 -9.15 7.29
C PHE A 566 5.05 -8.82 5.80
N ALA A 567 3.95 -9.15 5.12
CA ALA A 567 3.77 -8.91 3.68
C ALA A 567 3.99 -7.44 3.28
N GLY A 568 3.60 -6.50 4.14
CA GLY A 568 3.76 -5.06 3.92
C GLY A 568 5.21 -4.59 3.80
N TYR A 569 6.21 -5.34 4.32
CA TYR A 569 7.63 -4.98 4.10
C TYR A 569 8.08 -5.17 2.65
N SER A 570 7.40 -6.02 1.90
CA SER A 570 7.66 -6.21 0.46
C SER A 570 6.64 -5.47 -0.39
N PHE A 571 5.37 -5.71 -0.15
CA PHE A 571 4.28 -5.30 -1.04
C PHE A 571 3.70 -3.92 -0.74
N ALA A 572 4.22 -3.22 0.27
CA ALA A 572 4.00 -1.78 0.37
C ALA A 572 4.75 -0.99 -0.71
N TYR A 573 5.90 -1.51 -1.18
CA TYR A 573 6.86 -0.81 -2.05
C TYR A 573 7.01 -1.45 -3.43
N ASN A 574 6.56 -2.69 -3.60
CA ASN A 574 6.72 -3.46 -4.83
C ASN A 574 5.39 -4.09 -5.24
N HIS A 575 5.16 -4.17 -6.54
CA HIS A 575 4.09 -5.00 -7.09
C HIS A 575 4.33 -6.48 -6.78
N THR A 576 3.26 -7.22 -6.54
CA THR A 576 3.33 -8.68 -6.42
C THR A 576 3.70 -9.33 -7.75
N LEU A 577 4.14 -10.58 -7.74
CA LEU A 577 4.40 -11.33 -8.96
C LEU A 577 3.14 -11.40 -9.85
N PHE A 578 1.99 -11.64 -9.22
CA PHE A 578 0.70 -11.64 -9.91
C PHE A 578 0.45 -10.32 -10.67
N ALA A 579 0.59 -9.17 -9.99
CA ALA A 579 0.39 -7.86 -10.62
C ALA A 579 1.37 -7.61 -11.78
N ARG A 580 2.64 -7.99 -11.61
CA ARG A 580 3.66 -7.88 -12.68
C ARG A 580 3.31 -8.71 -13.91
N ARG A 581 2.78 -9.94 -13.74
CA ARG A 581 2.29 -10.77 -14.84
C ARG A 581 1.07 -10.13 -15.52
N VAL A 582 0.18 -9.52 -14.75
CA VAL A 582 -0.94 -8.74 -15.32
C VAL A 582 -0.43 -7.58 -16.17
N HIS A 583 0.62 -6.86 -15.73
CA HIS A 583 1.25 -5.78 -16.52
C HIS A 583 1.76 -6.29 -17.86
N ASP A 584 2.37 -7.47 -17.88
CA ASP A 584 2.89 -8.08 -19.11
C ASP A 584 1.75 -8.40 -20.09
N VAL A 585 0.65 -8.96 -19.59
CA VAL A 585 -0.53 -9.26 -20.42
C VAL A 585 -1.17 -7.97 -20.97
N LEU A 586 -1.26 -6.91 -20.13
CA LEU A 586 -1.75 -5.60 -20.58
C LEU A 586 -0.89 -5.03 -21.71
N SER A 587 0.44 -5.15 -21.58
CA SER A 587 1.39 -4.68 -22.59
C SER A 587 1.27 -5.48 -23.88
N LEU A 588 1.14 -6.81 -23.79
CA LEU A 588 1.00 -7.68 -24.95
C LEU A 588 -0.31 -7.40 -25.70
N ILE A 589 -1.44 -7.27 -24.99
CA ILE A 589 -2.74 -6.94 -25.60
C ILE A 589 -2.67 -5.56 -26.28
N SER A 590 -2.04 -4.56 -25.65
CA SER A 590 -1.86 -3.25 -26.26
C SER A 590 -1.03 -3.31 -27.53
N TRP A 591 0.08 -4.07 -27.49
CA TRP A 591 0.95 -4.24 -28.64
C TRP A 591 0.24 -4.91 -29.82
N VAL A 592 -0.43 -6.05 -29.61
CA VAL A 592 -1.12 -6.77 -30.71
C VAL A 592 -2.31 -5.99 -31.26
N SER A 593 -2.92 -5.08 -30.47
CA SER A 593 -4.06 -4.28 -30.89
C SER A 593 -3.69 -2.98 -31.61
N GLY A 594 -2.43 -2.57 -31.56
CA GLY A 594 -1.99 -1.22 -31.96
C GLY A 594 -1.37 -1.13 -33.36
N PHE A 595 -1.27 -2.22 -34.12
CA PHE A 595 -0.76 -2.16 -35.48
C PHE A 595 -1.71 -1.37 -36.39
N GLU A 596 -1.21 -0.29 -37.01
CA GLU A 596 -2.03 0.59 -37.87
C GLU A 596 -2.13 0.07 -39.29
N GLU A 597 -1.04 -0.47 -39.86
CA GLU A 597 -0.96 -0.96 -41.23
C GLU A 597 -1.72 -2.30 -41.44
N GLU A 598 -1.70 -3.17 -40.43
CA GLU A 598 -2.40 -4.46 -40.41
C GLU A 598 -3.18 -4.59 -39.10
N LYS A 599 -4.13 -3.65 -38.88
CA LYS A 599 -4.94 -3.63 -37.68
C LYS A 599 -5.79 -4.89 -37.55
N PRO A 600 -5.67 -5.63 -36.42
CA PRO A 600 -6.50 -6.80 -36.20
C PRO A 600 -7.99 -6.45 -36.17
N GLN A 601 -8.80 -7.23 -36.89
CA GLN A 601 -10.27 -7.14 -36.83
C GLN A 601 -10.78 -7.77 -35.53
N GLU A 602 -10.02 -8.75 -35.00
CA GLU A 602 -10.37 -9.46 -33.80
C GLU A 602 -9.11 -9.83 -32.98
N VAL A 603 -9.12 -9.50 -31.69
CA VAL A 603 -8.15 -9.99 -30.71
C VAL A 603 -8.86 -10.97 -29.78
N MET A 604 -8.31 -12.17 -29.68
CA MET A 604 -8.76 -13.24 -28.78
C MET A 604 -7.68 -13.56 -27.75
N VAL A 605 -8.08 -14.10 -26.63
CA VAL A 605 -7.16 -14.60 -25.58
C VAL A 605 -7.47 -16.05 -25.30
N VAL A 606 -6.44 -16.89 -25.31
CA VAL A 606 -6.49 -18.27 -24.76
C VAL A 606 -5.63 -18.28 -23.51
N ALA A 607 -6.16 -18.74 -22.38
CA ALA A 607 -5.40 -18.85 -21.13
C ALA A 607 -5.59 -20.22 -20.49
N ARG A 608 -4.46 -20.86 -20.12
CA ARG A 608 -4.43 -22.23 -19.63
C ARG A 608 -3.24 -22.48 -18.68
N GLY A 609 -3.24 -23.63 -18.03
CA GLY A 609 -2.12 -24.03 -17.17
C GLY A 609 -1.96 -23.19 -15.91
N GLY A 610 -3.06 -22.64 -15.35
CA GLY A 610 -3.06 -21.88 -14.11
C GLY A 610 -2.82 -20.36 -14.27
N ILE A 611 -2.74 -19.85 -15.52
CA ILE A 611 -2.55 -18.41 -15.79
C ILE A 611 -3.90 -17.68 -15.99
N GLU A 612 -5.01 -18.38 -15.97
CA GLU A 612 -6.36 -17.84 -16.19
C GLU A 612 -6.71 -16.66 -15.25
N PRO A 613 -6.32 -16.67 -13.95
CA PRO A 613 -6.58 -15.53 -13.07
C PRO A 613 -5.85 -14.26 -13.50
N VAL A 614 -4.62 -14.39 -14.03
CA VAL A 614 -3.82 -13.26 -14.53
C VAL A 614 -4.46 -12.69 -15.80
N ALA A 615 -4.87 -13.56 -16.74
CA ALA A 615 -5.57 -13.16 -17.95
C ALA A 615 -6.87 -12.40 -17.62
N LEU A 616 -7.70 -12.95 -16.72
CA LEU A 616 -8.96 -12.30 -16.30
C LEU A 616 -8.71 -10.96 -15.61
N ALA A 617 -7.66 -10.83 -14.80
CA ALA A 617 -7.31 -9.56 -14.18
C ALA A 617 -6.91 -8.50 -15.22
N ALA A 618 -6.12 -8.86 -16.24
CA ALA A 618 -5.81 -7.98 -17.35
C ALA A 618 -7.08 -7.59 -18.15
N LEU A 619 -7.90 -8.57 -18.50
CA LEU A 619 -9.15 -8.37 -19.25
C LEU A 619 -10.18 -7.51 -18.50
N SER A 620 -10.11 -7.47 -17.18
CA SER A 620 -10.92 -6.54 -16.37
C SER A 620 -10.56 -5.08 -16.59
N GLN A 621 -9.37 -4.78 -17.14
CA GLN A 621 -8.83 -3.42 -17.29
C GLN A 621 -8.76 -2.93 -18.73
N VAL A 622 -8.96 -3.81 -19.71
CA VAL A 622 -8.90 -3.46 -21.16
C VAL A 622 -10.23 -3.63 -21.85
N ASN A 623 -10.34 -2.97 -22.98
CA ASN A 623 -11.41 -3.13 -23.95
C ASN A 623 -10.81 -3.67 -25.25
N GLY A 624 -11.63 -4.19 -26.16
CA GLY A 624 -11.19 -4.59 -27.51
C GLY A 624 -10.91 -6.08 -27.66
N VAL A 625 -10.74 -6.85 -26.59
CA VAL A 625 -10.74 -8.32 -26.64
C VAL A 625 -12.18 -8.81 -26.74
N LYS A 626 -12.53 -9.53 -27.81
CA LYS A 626 -13.90 -9.99 -28.06
C LYS A 626 -14.21 -11.34 -27.43
N ASN A 627 -13.27 -12.28 -27.56
CA ASN A 627 -13.44 -13.66 -27.11
C ASN A 627 -12.29 -14.11 -26.23
N VAL A 628 -12.60 -14.90 -25.24
CA VAL A 628 -11.62 -15.49 -24.30
C VAL A 628 -11.96 -16.97 -24.12
N THR A 629 -10.98 -17.83 -24.34
CA THR A 629 -11.07 -19.24 -23.99
C THR A 629 -10.21 -19.53 -22.77
N LEU A 630 -10.82 -20.02 -21.72
CA LEU A 630 -10.15 -20.39 -20.47
C LEU A 630 -10.11 -21.90 -20.30
N GLU A 631 -9.00 -22.42 -19.83
CA GLU A 631 -9.02 -23.76 -19.25
C GLU A 631 -9.84 -23.74 -17.96
N LYS A 632 -10.72 -24.75 -17.77
CA LYS A 632 -11.60 -24.81 -16.60
C LYS A 632 -10.79 -24.76 -15.30
N THR A 633 -10.97 -23.71 -14.52
CA THR A 633 -10.21 -23.49 -13.29
C THR A 633 -11.08 -23.52 -12.04
N LYS A 634 -10.59 -24.19 -10.98
CA LYS A 634 -11.15 -24.15 -9.62
C LYS A 634 -10.46 -23.09 -8.74
N PHE A 635 -9.58 -22.29 -9.31
CA PHE A 635 -8.83 -21.29 -8.56
C PHE A 635 -9.75 -20.29 -7.84
N ARG A 636 -9.37 -19.92 -6.63
CA ARG A 636 -9.94 -18.82 -5.86
C ARG A 636 -8.83 -18.21 -5.01
N PHE A 637 -8.70 -16.89 -5.03
CA PHE A 637 -7.76 -16.17 -4.15
C PHE A 637 -8.01 -16.52 -2.68
N ALA A 638 -9.26 -16.66 -2.27
CA ALA A 638 -9.63 -17.07 -0.90
C ALA A 638 -9.08 -18.45 -0.46
N ASN A 639 -8.51 -19.25 -1.35
CA ASN A 639 -7.90 -20.54 -1.01
C ASN A 639 -6.39 -20.44 -0.76
N LEU A 640 -5.75 -19.30 -1.09
CA LEU A 640 -4.33 -19.10 -0.88
C LEU A 640 -4.01 -19.07 0.62
N LYS A 641 -2.87 -19.67 0.99
CA LYS A 641 -2.43 -19.82 2.38
C LYS A 641 -1.15 -19.01 2.69
N SER A 642 -0.52 -18.44 1.68
CA SER A 642 0.76 -17.74 1.85
C SER A 642 0.79 -16.46 1.02
N TYR A 643 1.37 -15.39 1.55
CA TYR A 643 1.68 -14.18 0.80
C TYR A 643 2.88 -14.37 -0.16
N ARG A 644 3.53 -15.54 -0.10
CA ARG A 644 4.59 -15.95 -1.03
C ARG A 644 4.06 -16.74 -2.23
N ASP A 645 2.76 -17.01 -2.29
CA ASP A 645 2.16 -17.67 -3.45
C ASP A 645 2.30 -16.79 -4.69
N PRO A 646 2.67 -17.33 -5.86
CA PRO A 646 2.77 -16.59 -7.12
C PRO A 646 1.51 -15.84 -7.52
N ASN A 647 0.35 -16.32 -7.10
CA ASN A 647 -0.96 -15.69 -7.36
C ASN A 647 -1.44 -14.76 -6.24
N PHE A 648 -0.60 -14.49 -5.23
CA PHE A 648 -0.99 -13.60 -4.16
C PHE A 648 -1.20 -12.17 -4.67
N LEU A 649 -2.38 -11.60 -4.37
CA LEU A 649 -2.72 -10.21 -4.65
C LEU A 649 -3.48 -9.61 -3.46
N PRO A 650 -2.91 -8.65 -2.71
CA PRO A 650 -3.62 -7.95 -1.65
C PRO A 650 -4.93 -7.36 -2.14
N GLY A 651 -6.02 -7.58 -1.42
CA GLY A 651 -7.33 -7.04 -1.77
C GLY A 651 -8.18 -7.89 -2.73
N ALA A 652 -7.63 -8.92 -3.37
CA ALA A 652 -8.36 -9.71 -4.37
C ALA A 652 -9.66 -10.33 -3.80
N VAL A 653 -9.63 -10.83 -2.57
CA VAL A 653 -10.83 -11.39 -1.92
C VAL A 653 -11.81 -10.31 -1.51
N LYS A 654 -11.33 -9.15 -1.05
CA LYS A 654 -12.19 -8.02 -0.70
C LYS A 654 -13.08 -7.61 -1.87
N TYR A 655 -12.52 -7.54 -3.08
CA TYR A 655 -13.22 -7.08 -4.27
C TYR A 655 -13.82 -8.22 -5.11
N GLY A 656 -14.19 -9.33 -4.47
CA GLY A 656 -15.06 -10.36 -5.02
C GLY A 656 -14.36 -11.53 -5.72
N ASP A 657 -13.05 -11.68 -5.53
CA ASP A 657 -12.28 -12.85 -5.99
C ASP A 657 -12.39 -13.05 -7.51
N LEU A 658 -12.05 -14.22 -8.04
CA LEU A 658 -12.11 -14.55 -9.46
C LEU A 658 -13.50 -14.30 -10.11
N PRO A 659 -14.64 -14.59 -9.45
CA PRO A 659 -15.95 -14.28 -10.03
C PRO A 659 -16.18 -12.82 -10.38
N ALA A 660 -15.58 -11.89 -9.62
CA ALA A 660 -15.67 -10.47 -9.94
C ALA A 660 -14.89 -10.13 -11.22
N LEU A 661 -13.72 -10.71 -11.43
CA LEU A 661 -12.93 -10.54 -12.64
C LEU A 661 -13.66 -11.08 -13.88
N MET A 662 -14.25 -12.26 -13.78
CA MET A 662 -15.09 -12.83 -14.86
C MET A 662 -16.23 -11.89 -15.22
N LYS A 663 -16.91 -11.30 -14.23
CA LYS A 663 -18.01 -10.34 -14.44
C LYS A 663 -17.53 -9.01 -15.03
N LEU A 664 -16.31 -8.57 -14.69
CA LEU A 664 -15.74 -7.31 -15.17
C LEU A 664 -15.16 -7.43 -16.58
N SER A 665 -14.81 -8.63 -17.03
CA SER A 665 -14.41 -8.87 -18.42
C SER A 665 -15.57 -8.52 -19.36
N ARG A 666 -15.25 -7.79 -20.43
CA ARG A 666 -16.22 -7.45 -21.48
C ARG A 666 -16.18 -8.46 -22.63
N ALA A 667 -15.24 -9.39 -22.61
CA ALA A 667 -15.10 -10.45 -23.58
C ALA A 667 -16.11 -11.56 -23.32
N LYS A 668 -16.54 -12.24 -24.39
CA LYS A 668 -17.31 -13.49 -24.27
C LYS A 668 -16.36 -14.58 -23.77
N ILE A 669 -16.63 -15.12 -22.59
CA ILE A 669 -15.81 -16.17 -21.97
C ILE A 669 -16.39 -17.53 -22.33
N THR A 670 -15.52 -18.45 -22.81
CA THR A 670 -15.78 -19.87 -23.04
C THR A 670 -14.80 -20.70 -22.20
N GLU A 671 -15.29 -21.81 -21.60
CA GLU A 671 -14.49 -22.76 -20.78
C GLU A 671 -14.38 -24.12 -21.46
#